data_cd85623b39ad388e2f1f3f76f722d5fa
#
_entry.id   cd85623b39ad388e2f1f3f76f722d5fa
#
_cell.length_a   1.000
_cell.length_b   1.000
_cell.length_c   1.000
_cell.angle_alpha   90.00
_cell.angle_beta   90.00
_cell.angle_gamma   90.00
#
_symmetry.space_group_name_H-M   'P 1'
#
loop_
_entity.id
_entity.type
_entity.pdbx_description
1 polymer ?
#
loop_
_entity_poly.entity_id
_entity_poly.type
_entity_poly.pdbx_seq_one_letter_code
_entity_poly.pdbx_strand_id
1 'polypeptide(L)'
;MKRNDCLKNLVRLCLLVCGWLLGACLLTACQGNGGGTETRMPDTSTATDSPVTLPATDTDSATASETQPATGTDAETEPVTERVLSVYEVIDSLRASDYAASLGKTDACGLRDPSAVGVRQEAFTTVRYPVPADNEVGVVINVSEFGITPDAADNSAALRELLTRVSEMQGSVKLVFPVGTYRFNSTLNFYGLTDLYVCSDQPGTPFSILMTEWSPGIRLENTRNILFSDFTLDYETPSAVWGEVTGGDAVAHTVSIRINDAFDLSNPRYKGGKITWGSYMEMYRDEETGKYCPNDRGNLLYNSTGDGIKNIQDGVYDAGTRTLTLTFRQRIAIPAEGTVVNVAFTMYENFGFHAKGCENIRLEGAYFYHTTGMAIGMSSCRNIYLNRVFLSPREGMLMTATADGLHCMNCTGDIVITGCVFEASHDDCMNINGRYLTVKSSEGNTLMLTGLDVPVFPGDVLEVYSKEDLHIVGSFTVTAVDAKTGILTVAEDTAGAVTDCFAANITQSPTLTVRDCLMGNKRNRGMLIQVRNVTVENCTFRNICHGPVQIFSVPSSFGEGIMPAHVSVRNCKFFRCGATDVNIFSWSATGGTAPGTVQDVSVCNNFFCESVYYPVQVSTGGNVTVADNLFDRIGTRPDPMNPRCAVRVTCSQDVTVRNNWMLPFAKRFTVMNTREASKDKRNQRVVEEGSVLLEKK
;
A
#
# COMPACT_ATOMS: atom_id res chain seq x y z
N MET A 1 22.82 -15.87 -41.06
CA MET A 1 23.53 -15.37 -39.85
C MET A 1 23.12 -13.97 -39.39
N LYS A 2 22.01 -13.37 -39.83
CA LYS A 2 21.57 -12.01 -39.41
C LYS A 2 20.22 -11.96 -38.68
N ARG A 3 19.54 -13.09 -38.44
CA ARG A 3 18.22 -13.13 -37.77
C ARG A 3 18.33 -13.46 -36.28
N ASN A 4 19.42 -14.15 -35.85
CA ASN A 4 19.62 -14.49 -34.43
C ASN A 4 20.22 -13.37 -33.60
N ASP A 5 20.92 -12.42 -34.22
CA ASP A 5 21.53 -11.29 -33.50
C ASP A 5 20.50 -10.19 -33.19
N CYS A 6 19.47 -10.04 -34.02
CA CYS A 6 18.38 -9.13 -33.76
C CYS A 6 17.47 -9.62 -32.60
N LEU A 7 17.28 -10.94 -32.51
CA LEU A 7 16.51 -11.54 -31.40
C LEU A 7 17.26 -11.48 -30.07
N LYS A 8 18.58 -11.67 -30.08
CA LYS A 8 19.43 -11.53 -28.88
C LYS A 8 19.51 -10.07 -28.40
N ASN A 9 19.53 -9.11 -29.33
CA ASN A 9 19.49 -7.69 -28.96
C ASN A 9 18.10 -7.24 -28.50
N LEU A 10 17.03 -7.81 -29.04
CA LEU A 10 15.66 -7.56 -28.57
C LEU A 10 15.43 -8.16 -27.18
N VAL A 11 15.94 -9.36 -26.92
CA VAL A 11 15.90 -10.00 -25.59
C VAL A 11 16.77 -9.24 -24.59
N ARG A 12 17.95 -8.74 -24.99
CA ARG A 12 18.78 -7.86 -24.15
C ARG A 12 18.12 -6.51 -23.89
N LEU A 13 17.43 -5.93 -24.86
CA LEU A 13 16.70 -4.68 -24.70
C LEU A 13 15.44 -4.86 -23.84
N CYS A 14 14.71 -5.99 -24.00
CA CYS A 14 13.61 -6.36 -23.10
C CYS A 14 14.11 -6.66 -21.68
N LEU A 15 15.27 -7.31 -21.52
CA LEU A 15 15.90 -7.53 -20.22
C LEU A 15 16.42 -6.23 -19.59
N LEU A 16 16.84 -5.25 -20.38
CA LEU A 16 17.22 -3.93 -19.88
C LEU A 16 16.00 -3.08 -19.47
N VAL A 17 14.90 -3.15 -20.21
CA VAL A 17 13.67 -2.41 -19.88
C VAL A 17 12.88 -3.09 -18.75
N CYS A 18 12.85 -4.42 -18.72
CA CYS A 18 12.31 -5.19 -17.60
C CYS A 18 13.28 -5.19 -16.41
N GLY A 19 14.59 -5.12 -16.62
CA GLY A 19 15.59 -4.97 -15.57
C GLY A 19 15.50 -3.63 -14.83
N TRP A 20 14.98 -2.59 -15.45
CA TRP A 20 14.67 -1.32 -14.79
C TRP A 20 13.38 -1.38 -13.95
N LEU A 21 12.38 -2.16 -14.37
CA LEU A 21 11.18 -2.43 -13.57
C LEU A 21 11.43 -3.46 -12.46
N LEU A 22 12.38 -4.38 -12.66
CA LEU A 22 12.81 -5.39 -11.70
C LEU A 22 14.05 -4.99 -10.91
N GLY A 23 14.87 -4.07 -11.41
CA GLY A 23 16.04 -3.58 -10.69
C GLY A 23 15.68 -2.99 -9.33
N ALA A 24 14.49 -2.43 -9.18
CA ALA A 24 13.95 -2.04 -7.88
C ALA A 24 13.43 -3.23 -7.05
N CYS A 25 13.05 -4.34 -7.67
CA CYS A 25 12.54 -5.53 -6.98
C CYS A 25 13.56 -6.67 -6.86
N LEU A 26 14.51 -6.83 -7.78
CA LEU A 26 15.49 -7.92 -7.80
C LEU A 26 16.76 -7.67 -6.98
N LEU A 27 16.96 -6.47 -6.52
CA LEU A 27 18.19 -6.10 -5.81
C LEU A 27 18.13 -6.35 -4.29
N THR A 28 17.01 -6.86 -3.74
CA THR A 28 16.91 -7.25 -2.31
C THR A 28 16.98 -8.76 -2.03
N ALA A 29 17.01 -9.62 -3.03
CA ALA A 29 16.83 -11.05 -2.83
C ALA A 29 18.10 -11.93 -2.87
N CYS A 30 19.27 -11.42 -3.14
CA CYS A 30 20.51 -12.22 -3.21
C CYS A 30 21.62 -11.67 -2.31
N GLN A 31 21.68 -12.07 -1.07
CA GLN A 31 22.84 -12.52 -0.30
C GLN A 31 22.59 -12.42 1.21
N GLY A 32 22.03 -13.48 1.76
CA GLY A 32 22.13 -13.78 3.17
C GLY A 32 23.00 -15.03 3.36
N ASN A 33 24.33 -14.89 3.31
CA ASN A 33 25.25 -15.85 3.89
C ASN A 33 26.53 -15.11 4.31
N GLY A 34 26.67 -14.93 5.61
CA GLY A 34 27.89 -14.35 6.21
C GLY A 34 27.71 -14.05 7.69
N GLY A 35 27.78 -15.07 8.53
CA GLY A 35 28.27 -15.11 9.89
C GLY A 35 28.02 -13.91 10.82
N GLY A 36 26.99 -14.00 11.66
CA GLY A 36 26.83 -13.15 12.82
C GLY A 36 26.07 -13.92 13.90
N THR A 37 26.69 -14.18 15.00
CA THR A 37 26.31 -14.98 16.14
C THR A 37 24.87 -14.75 16.62
N GLU A 38 24.07 -15.82 16.54
CA GLU A 38 22.77 -15.94 17.21
C GLU A 38 22.95 -15.92 18.73
N THR A 39 22.34 -14.93 19.38
CA THR A 39 21.99 -15.06 20.78
C THR A 39 20.59 -15.66 20.88
N ARG A 40 20.57 -16.95 21.12
CA ARG A 40 19.40 -17.77 21.38
C ARG A 40 18.78 -17.35 22.72
N MET A 41 17.54 -16.90 22.70
CA MET A 41 16.74 -16.83 23.92
C MET A 41 16.15 -18.21 24.24
N PRO A 42 16.03 -18.58 25.52
CA PRO A 42 15.62 -19.93 25.89
C PRO A 42 14.13 -20.16 25.72
N ASP A 43 13.80 -21.31 25.15
CA ASP A 43 12.47 -21.91 25.11
C ASP A 43 12.01 -22.26 26.55
N THR A 44 10.91 -21.64 26.96
CA THR A 44 10.07 -22.20 28.02
C THR A 44 8.60 -21.98 27.69
N SER A 45 7.93 -22.99 27.15
CA SER A 45 6.50 -23.19 27.41
C SER A 45 6.10 -24.62 27.07
N THR A 46 5.98 -25.42 28.08
CA THR A 46 5.08 -26.57 28.10
C THR A 46 3.69 -26.04 28.39
N ALA A 47 2.78 -26.13 27.44
CA ALA A 47 1.35 -25.94 27.66
C ALA A 47 0.62 -27.17 27.14
N THR A 48 -0.11 -27.79 28.02
CA THR A 48 -0.93 -28.99 27.85
C THR A 48 -2.19 -28.69 27.06
N ASP A 49 -2.49 -29.59 26.13
CA ASP A 49 -3.73 -29.64 25.36
C ASP A 49 -4.99 -29.84 26.20
N SER A 50 -6.02 -29.06 25.85
CA SER A 50 -7.42 -29.47 26.08
C SER A 50 -8.28 -28.95 24.93
N PRO A 51 -9.14 -29.79 24.34
CA PRO A 51 -9.91 -29.43 23.15
C PRO A 51 -11.16 -28.60 23.51
N VAL A 52 -11.32 -27.50 22.85
CA VAL A 52 -12.53 -26.65 22.90
C VAL A 52 -13.52 -27.13 21.84
N THR A 53 -14.65 -27.64 22.30
CA THR A 53 -15.82 -27.98 21.50
C THR A 53 -16.59 -26.72 21.13
N LEU A 54 -16.88 -26.55 19.83
CA LEU A 54 -17.77 -25.51 19.31
C LEU A 54 -19.23 -25.86 19.54
N PRO A 55 -20.10 -24.92 19.92
CA PRO A 55 -21.54 -25.14 19.98
C PRO A 55 -22.22 -25.01 18.62
N ALA A 56 -23.21 -25.82 18.39
CA ALA A 56 -24.03 -25.93 17.20
C ALA A 56 -24.90 -24.68 16.98
N THR A 57 -25.09 -24.34 15.72
CA THR A 57 -25.99 -23.28 15.24
C THR A 57 -27.44 -23.75 15.27
N ASP A 58 -28.28 -23.08 16.02
CA ASP A 58 -29.75 -23.16 15.89
C ASP A 58 -30.23 -22.11 14.87
N THR A 59 -30.98 -22.62 13.90
CA THR A 59 -31.75 -21.83 12.95
C THR A 59 -33.14 -21.56 13.52
N ASP A 60 -33.49 -20.32 13.73
CA ASP A 60 -34.90 -19.96 13.91
C ASP A 60 -35.32 -18.82 12.99
N SER A 61 -36.40 -19.13 12.28
CA SER A 61 -37.13 -18.28 11.36
C SER A 61 -38.06 -17.33 12.10
N ALA A 62 -37.98 -16.05 11.83
CA ALA A 62 -38.98 -15.07 12.29
C ALA A 62 -39.63 -14.36 11.09
N THR A 63 -40.93 -14.52 11.05
CA THR A 63 -41.92 -13.98 10.12
C THR A 63 -42.07 -12.47 10.21
N ALA A 64 -42.16 -11.84 9.03
CA ALA A 64 -42.45 -10.43 8.84
C ALA A 64 -43.90 -10.10 9.22
N SER A 65 -44.12 -9.00 9.93
CA SER A 65 -45.41 -8.34 10.14
C SER A 65 -45.41 -7.00 9.41
N GLU A 66 -46.32 -6.90 8.44
CA GLU A 66 -46.64 -5.67 7.72
C GLU A 66 -47.40 -4.69 8.65
N THR A 67 -46.95 -3.40 8.65
CA THR A 67 -47.82 -2.28 9.07
C THR A 67 -47.75 -1.19 8.02
N GLN A 68 -48.92 -0.85 7.48
CA GLN A 68 -49.13 0.23 6.47
C GLN A 68 -49.03 1.62 7.12
N PRO A 69 -48.64 2.65 6.30
CA PRO A 69 -48.42 4.01 6.76
C PRO A 69 -49.67 4.89 6.66
N ALA A 70 -49.68 5.89 7.52
CA ALA A 70 -50.67 6.97 7.53
C ALA A 70 -50.40 8.00 6.42
N THR A 71 -51.46 8.46 5.78
CA THR A 71 -51.53 9.46 4.74
C THR A 71 -51.12 10.87 5.21
N GLY A 72 -50.18 11.47 4.48
CA GLY A 72 -49.82 12.89 4.61
C GLY A 72 -49.55 13.48 3.23
N THR A 73 -50.33 14.47 2.95
CA THR A 73 -50.47 15.42 1.83
C THR A 73 -49.26 15.56 0.87
N ASP A 74 -49.57 15.35 -0.41
CA ASP A 74 -48.73 15.59 -1.59
C ASP A 74 -48.36 17.06 -1.75
N ALA A 75 -47.08 17.37 -1.68
CA ALA A 75 -46.48 18.49 -2.36
C ALA A 75 -45.85 17.95 -3.65
N GLU A 76 -46.44 18.29 -4.79
CA GLU A 76 -45.86 18.02 -6.11
C GLU A 76 -44.47 18.68 -6.19
N THR A 77 -43.41 17.89 -6.01
CA THR A 77 -42.07 18.28 -6.43
C THR A 77 -41.97 17.97 -7.93
N GLU A 78 -41.80 19.02 -8.73
CA GLU A 78 -41.44 18.85 -10.15
C GLU A 78 -40.23 17.92 -10.26
N PRO A 79 -40.25 17.01 -11.23
CA PRO A 79 -39.11 16.09 -11.44
C PRO A 79 -37.91 16.93 -11.83
N VAL A 80 -36.88 16.94 -10.98
CA VAL A 80 -35.56 17.47 -11.32
C VAL A 80 -35.07 16.64 -12.49
N THR A 81 -35.20 17.13 -13.70
CA THR A 81 -34.60 16.53 -14.89
C THR A 81 -33.09 16.63 -14.71
N GLU A 82 -32.46 15.52 -14.40
CA GLU A 82 -31.02 15.42 -14.36
C GLU A 82 -30.47 15.87 -15.71
N ARG A 83 -29.77 16.99 -15.74
CA ARG A 83 -29.12 17.51 -16.95
C ARG A 83 -28.02 16.55 -17.36
N VAL A 84 -28.17 15.87 -18.50
CA VAL A 84 -27.10 15.06 -19.08
C VAL A 84 -25.99 15.99 -19.56
N LEU A 85 -24.84 15.97 -18.87
CA LEU A 85 -23.64 16.71 -19.24
C LEU A 85 -23.03 16.14 -20.52
N SER A 86 -22.54 17.00 -21.40
CA SER A 86 -21.71 16.57 -22.52
C SER A 86 -20.39 15.99 -22.01
N VAL A 87 -19.72 15.14 -22.80
CA VAL A 87 -18.41 14.57 -22.44
C VAL A 87 -17.38 15.67 -22.10
N TYR A 88 -17.43 16.80 -22.80
CA TYR A 88 -16.53 17.94 -22.53
C TYR A 88 -16.84 18.63 -21.19
N GLU A 89 -18.11 18.81 -20.86
CA GLU A 89 -18.49 19.34 -19.54
C GLU A 89 -18.08 18.38 -18.41
N VAL A 90 -18.15 17.07 -18.64
CA VAL A 90 -17.64 16.06 -17.70
C VAL A 90 -16.13 16.20 -17.55
N ILE A 91 -15.37 16.31 -18.63
CA ILE A 91 -13.91 16.51 -18.58
C ILE A 91 -13.54 17.78 -17.83
N ASP A 92 -14.21 18.91 -18.14
CA ASP A 92 -13.94 20.19 -17.48
C ASP A 92 -14.31 20.14 -16.00
N SER A 93 -15.41 19.48 -15.64
CA SER A 93 -15.82 19.26 -14.24
C SER A 93 -14.80 18.40 -13.49
N LEU A 94 -14.28 17.33 -14.12
CA LEU A 94 -13.29 16.45 -13.52
C LEU A 94 -11.94 17.14 -13.35
N ARG A 95 -11.52 17.99 -14.31
CA ARG A 95 -10.32 18.82 -14.18
C ARG A 95 -10.47 19.85 -13.06
N ALA A 96 -11.64 20.48 -12.93
CA ALA A 96 -11.92 21.41 -11.84
C ALA A 96 -11.99 20.76 -10.46
N SER A 97 -12.30 19.44 -10.40
CA SER A 97 -12.28 18.63 -9.17
C SER A 97 -10.92 18.00 -8.89
N ASP A 98 -9.87 18.61 -9.35
CA ASP A 98 -8.49 18.21 -9.24
C ASP A 98 -8.01 18.13 -7.77
N TYR A 99 -6.85 17.48 -7.60
CA TYR A 99 -6.18 17.27 -6.32
C TYR A 99 -5.99 18.56 -5.51
N ALA A 100 -5.55 19.66 -6.14
CA ALA A 100 -5.36 20.95 -5.45
C ALA A 100 -6.66 21.46 -4.82
N ALA A 101 -7.77 21.38 -5.57
CA ALA A 101 -9.08 21.74 -5.06
C ALA A 101 -9.55 20.81 -3.93
N SER A 102 -9.23 19.52 -4.01
CA SER A 102 -9.56 18.57 -2.96
C SER A 102 -8.74 18.75 -1.69
N LEU A 103 -7.50 19.21 -1.79
CA LEU A 103 -6.65 19.50 -0.64
C LEU A 103 -7.12 20.73 0.17
N GLY A 104 -7.77 21.68 -0.47
CA GLY A 104 -8.32 22.86 0.21
C GLY A 104 -9.55 22.59 1.07
N LYS A 105 -10.13 21.38 0.97
CA LYS A 105 -11.34 20.99 1.70
C LYS A 105 -11.01 20.09 2.87
N THR A 106 -10.42 20.64 3.89
CA THR A 106 -10.20 19.99 5.18
C THR A 106 -11.08 20.66 6.24
N ASP A 107 -11.51 19.90 7.24
CA ASP A 107 -12.19 20.45 8.40
C ASP A 107 -11.22 21.19 9.34
N ALA A 108 -11.73 21.76 10.42
CA ALA A 108 -10.93 22.51 11.40
C ALA A 108 -9.81 21.68 12.05
N CYS A 109 -9.90 20.35 12.00
CA CYS A 109 -8.87 19.43 12.49
C CYS A 109 -7.90 18.97 11.39
N GLY A 110 -7.97 19.54 10.19
CA GLY A 110 -7.20 19.11 9.03
C GLY A 110 -7.73 17.84 8.37
N LEU A 111 -8.89 17.36 8.79
CA LEU A 111 -9.54 16.19 8.20
C LEU A 111 -10.10 16.54 6.83
N ARG A 112 -9.86 15.64 5.89
CA ARG A 112 -10.31 15.83 4.52
C ARG A 112 -11.82 15.60 4.39
N ASP A 113 -12.49 16.46 3.64
CA ASP A 113 -13.86 16.19 3.19
C ASP A 113 -13.85 15.06 2.14
N PRO A 114 -14.40 13.88 2.46
CA PRO A 114 -14.42 12.75 1.52
C PRO A 114 -15.15 13.09 0.21
N SER A 115 -16.13 14.01 0.23
CA SER A 115 -16.86 14.42 -0.95
C SER A 115 -15.97 15.16 -1.98
N ALA A 116 -14.81 15.66 -1.55
CA ALA A 116 -13.85 16.31 -2.43
C ALA A 116 -13.03 15.34 -3.30
N VAL A 117 -13.14 14.03 -3.09
CA VAL A 117 -12.23 13.02 -3.66
C VAL A 117 -12.84 12.21 -4.80
N GLY A 118 -14.13 12.11 -4.99
CA GLY A 118 -14.74 11.20 -5.96
C GLY A 118 -15.02 11.78 -7.35
N VAL A 119 -15.14 10.91 -8.36
CA VAL A 119 -15.62 11.26 -9.71
C VAL A 119 -17.16 11.35 -9.73
N ARG A 120 -17.81 10.48 -9.00
CA ARG A 120 -19.24 10.54 -8.71
C ARG A 120 -19.41 10.58 -7.22
N GLN A 121 -20.13 11.59 -6.75
CA GLN A 121 -20.59 11.62 -5.36
C GLN A 121 -21.84 10.75 -5.25
N GLU A 122 -21.67 9.47 -5.07
CA GLU A 122 -22.69 8.75 -4.32
C GLU A 122 -22.59 9.23 -2.87
N ALA A 123 -23.72 9.62 -2.29
CA ALA A 123 -23.75 10.14 -0.92
C ALA A 123 -23.15 9.08 0.02
N PHE A 124 -21.90 9.31 0.40
CA PHE A 124 -21.15 8.43 1.26
C PHE A 124 -21.53 8.74 2.70
N THR A 125 -22.27 7.86 3.31
CA THR A 125 -22.33 7.81 4.75
C THR A 125 -21.00 7.23 5.23
N THR A 126 -20.02 8.09 5.55
CA THR A 126 -18.89 7.69 6.37
C THR A 126 -19.47 7.08 7.64
N VAL A 127 -19.50 5.77 7.72
CA VAL A 127 -19.85 5.10 8.95
C VAL A 127 -18.68 5.39 9.90
N ARG A 128 -18.82 6.43 10.72
CA ARG A 128 -17.97 6.54 11.89
C ARG A 128 -18.27 5.32 12.73
N TYR A 129 -17.28 4.51 13.01
CA TYR A 129 -17.37 3.57 14.12
C TYR A 129 -17.32 4.41 15.39
N PRO A 130 -18.46 4.60 16.08
CA PRO A 130 -18.48 5.50 17.22
C PRO A 130 -17.51 4.96 18.28
N VAL A 131 -16.74 5.86 18.89
CA VAL A 131 -16.10 5.58 20.16
C VAL A 131 -17.25 5.31 21.13
N PRO A 132 -17.29 4.18 21.83
CA PRO A 132 -18.37 3.89 22.77
C PRO A 132 -18.54 5.02 23.79
N ALA A 133 -19.78 5.35 24.12
CA ALA A 133 -20.06 6.29 25.20
C ALA A 133 -19.58 5.71 26.54
N ASP A 134 -19.29 6.57 27.52
CA ASP A 134 -18.73 6.13 28.80
C ASP A 134 -19.62 5.12 29.54
N ASN A 135 -20.93 5.24 29.37
CA ASN A 135 -21.90 4.29 29.95
C ASN A 135 -22.04 2.96 29.19
N GLU A 136 -21.40 2.82 28.04
CA GLU A 136 -21.34 1.60 27.23
C GLU A 136 -20.06 0.80 27.49
N VAL A 137 -19.16 1.30 28.33
CA VAL A 137 -17.86 0.69 28.63
C VAL A 137 -17.81 0.28 30.09
N GLY A 138 -17.15 -0.84 30.37
CA GLY A 138 -17.02 -1.35 31.76
C GLY A 138 -16.23 -0.43 32.68
N VAL A 139 -15.11 0.10 32.19
CA VAL A 139 -14.22 0.99 32.95
C VAL A 139 -13.74 2.15 32.06
N VAL A 140 -13.87 3.38 32.55
CA VAL A 140 -13.31 4.57 31.92
C VAL A 140 -12.15 5.08 32.79
N ILE A 141 -10.99 5.28 32.18
CA ILE A 141 -9.78 5.74 32.85
C ILE A 141 -9.27 7.00 32.19
N ASN A 142 -9.23 8.11 32.95
CA ASN A 142 -8.45 9.28 32.54
C ASN A 142 -6.96 8.98 32.83
N VAL A 143 -6.13 8.96 31.77
CA VAL A 143 -4.71 8.59 31.91
C VAL A 143 -3.91 9.53 32.82
N SER A 144 -4.37 10.76 33.04
CA SER A 144 -3.74 11.73 33.95
C SER A 144 -3.75 11.26 35.40
N GLU A 145 -4.75 10.46 35.79
CA GLU A 145 -4.84 9.86 37.13
C GLU A 145 -3.72 8.84 37.42
N PHE A 146 -3.05 8.38 36.36
CA PHE A 146 -1.94 7.44 36.42
C PHE A 146 -0.58 8.12 36.13
N GLY A 147 -0.53 9.45 36.19
CA GLY A 147 0.70 10.21 35.99
C GLY A 147 1.12 10.33 34.50
N ILE A 148 0.25 9.98 33.56
CA ILE A 148 0.47 10.17 32.12
C ILE A 148 -0.03 11.56 31.76
N THR A 149 0.90 12.52 31.59
CA THR A 149 0.55 13.94 31.40
C THR A 149 1.36 14.56 30.26
N PRO A 150 0.84 15.62 29.61
CA PRO A 150 1.58 16.35 28.58
C PRO A 150 2.89 17.00 29.09
N ASP A 151 2.97 17.34 30.37
CA ASP A 151 4.13 18.00 30.98
C ASP A 151 5.26 17.02 31.33
N ALA A 152 4.98 15.72 31.37
CA ALA A 152 5.99 14.72 31.67
C ALA A 152 7.05 14.64 30.55
N ALA A 153 8.32 14.60 30.93
CA ALA A 153 9.41 14.42 29.98
C ALA A 153 9.37 13.04 29.28
N ASP A 154 8.80 12.03 29.98
CA ASP A 154 8.61 10.67 29.48
C ASP A 154 7.43 9.99 30.19
N ASN A 155 6.45 9.54 29.45
CA ASN A 155 5.27 8.83 29.94
C ASN A 155 5.39 7.30 29.80
N SER A 156 6.50 6.76 29.30
CA SER A 156 6.64 5.35 28.92
C SER A 156 6.48 4.40 30.10
N ALA A 157 7.04 4.73 31.24
CA ALA A 157 6.95 3.88 32.45
C ALA A 157 5.52 3.86 33.03
N ALA A 158 4.89 5.03 33.11
CA ALA A 158 3.53 5.19 33.65
C ALA A 158 2.51 4.46 32.75
N LEU A 159 2.64 4.56 31.41
CA LEU A 159 1.77 3.84 30.49
C LEU A 159 1.94 2.32 30.62
N ARG A 160 3.17 1.84 30.76
CA ARG A 160 3.44 0.41 30.93
C ARG A 160 2.78 -0.12 32.22
N GLU A 161 2.86 0.61 33.32
CA GLU A 161 2.21 0.25 34.58
C GLU A 161 0.68 0.25 34.42
N LEU A 162 0.11 1.27 33.79
CA LEU A 162 -1.32 1.34 33.51
C LEU A 162 -1.77 0.14 32.67
N LEU A 163 -1.08 -0.19 31.57
CA LEU A 163 -1.43 -1.32 30.71
C LEU A 163 -1.31 -2.67 31.42
N THR A 164 -0.39 -2.83 32.38
CA THR A 164 -0.32 -4.01 33.24
C THR A 164 -1.61 -4.13 34.08
N ARG A 165 -2.08 -3.05 34.68
CA ARG A 165 -3.33 -3.03 35.45
C ARG A 165 -4.54 -3.29 34.56
N VAL A 166 -4.58 -2.71 33.34
CA VAL A 166 -5.64 -2.94 32.36
C VAL A 166 -5.72 -4.42 31.96
N SER A 167 -4.59 -5.11 31.85
CA SER A 167 -4.58 -6.54 31.50
C SER A 167 -5.20 -7.46 32.58
N GLU A 168 -5.33 -6.98 33.81
CA GLU A 168 -5.95 -7.68 34.93
C GLU A 168 -7.44 -7.35 35.07
N MET A 169 -7.94 -6.32 34.36
CA MET A 169 -9.34 -5.90 34.41
C MET A 169 -10.24 -6.83 33.61
N GLN A 170 -11.48 -6.94 34.01
CA GLN A 170 -12.50 -7.67 33.27
C GLN A 170 -13.44 -6.72 32.54
N GLY A 171 -13.80 -7.07 31.29
CA GLY A 171 -14.70 -6.27 30.48
C GLY A 171 -13.95 -5.21 29.67
N SER A 172 -14.71 -4.32 29.05
CA SER A 172 -14.15 -3.27 28.18
C SER A 172 -13.55 -2.11 28.97
N VAL A 173 -12.43 -1.58 28.49
CA VAL A 173 -11.71 -0.46 29.10
C VAL A 173 -11.56 0.67 28.09
N LYS A 174 -11.82 1.90 28.52
CA LYS A 174 -11.62 3.12 27.75
C LYS A 174 -10.54 3.98 28.40
N LEU A 175 -9.41 4.15 27.70
CA LEU A 175 -8.33 5.05 28.08
C LEU A 175 -8.57 6.40 27.41
N VAL A 176 -8.81 7.42 28.22
CA VAL A 176 -9.09 8.78 27.75
C VAL A 176 -7.85 9.64 27.96
N PHE A 177 -7.30 10.14 26.87
CA PHE A 177 -6.17 11.06 26.85
C PHE A 177 -6.70 12.49 26.71
N PRO A 178 -6.51 13.37 27.69
CA PRO A 178 -6.72 14.80 27.49
C PRO A 178 -5.92 15.34 26.29
N VAL A 179 -6.49 16.32 25.58
CA VAL A 179 -5.77 16.95 24.48
C VAL A 179 -4.44 17.52 24.95
N GLY A 180 -3.35 17.15 24.30
CA GLY A 180 -1.98 17.56 24.66
C GLY A 180 -0.94 16.71 23.96
N THR A 181 0.35 17.02 24.15
CA THR A 181 1.48 16.29 23.56
C THR A 181 2.16 15.43 24.61
N TYR A 182 2.11 14.13 24.45
CA TYR A 182 2.66 13.13 25.35
C TYR A 182 3.97 12.57 24.77
N ARG A 183 5.08 12.74 25.51
CA ARG A 183 6.39 12.24 25.13
C ARG A 183 6.60 10.82 25.60
N PHE A 184 7.17 10.00 24.70
CA PHE A 184 7.54 8.61 24.98
C PHE A 184 8.94 8.31 24.46
N ASN A 185 9.79 7.72 25.28
CA ASN A 185 11.15 7.32 24.91
C ASN A 185 11.25 5.85 24.48
N SER A 186 10.18 5.09 24.56
CA SER A 186 10.14 3.67 24.19
C SER A 186 8.79 3.28 23.61
N THR A 187 8.78 2.17 22.89
CA THR A 187 7.59 1.61 22.24
C THR A 187 6.40 1.44 23.20
N LEU A 188 5.22 1.88 22.78
CA LEU A 188 3.96 1.70 23.48
C LEU A 188 3.44 0.30 23.16
N ASN A 189 3.61 -0.64 24.11
CA ASN A 189 3.31 -2.06 23.90
C ASN A 189 1.98 -2.45 24.51
N PHE A 190 1.07 -2.94 23.66
CA PHE A 190 -0.25 -3.44 24.02
C PHE A 190 -0.29 -4.95 23.70
N TYR A 191 -0.14 -5.81 24.71
CA TYR A 191 -0.04 -7.26 24.53
C TYR A 191 -1.19 -8.00 25.20
N GLY A 192 -1.86 -8.87 24.43
CA GLY A 192 -2.91 -9.75 24.96
C GLY A 192 -4.16 -9.04 25.48
N LEU A 193 -4.37 -7.77 25.15
CA LEU A 193 -5.49 -6.96 25.61
C LEU A 193 -6.72 -7.19 24.73
N THR A 194 -7.89 -7.08 25.33
CA THR A 194 -9.17 -7.19 24.63
C THR A 194 -10.10 -6.03 25.01
N ASP A 195 -11.00 -5.66 24.08
CA ASP A 195 -12.03 -4.66 24.29
C ASP A 195 -11.49 -3.33 24.84
N LEU A 196 -10.42 -2.83 24.22
CA LEU A 196 -9.71 -1.61 24.63
C LEU A 196 -9.97 -0.46 23.65
N TYR A 197 -10.36 0.68 24.19
CA TYR A 197 -10.60 1.92 23.46
C TYR A 197 -9.60 2.99 23.92
N VAL A 198 -8.77 3.49 23.06
CA VAL A 198 -7.79 4.56 23.31
C VAL A 198 -8.24 5.78 22.52
N CYS A 199 -8.60 6.87 23.19
CA CYS A 199 -9.20 8.02 22.52
C CYS A 199 -8.85 9.34 23.21
N SER A 200 -9.03 10.44 22.46
CA SER A 200 -9.00 11.80 23.01
C SER A 200 -10.21 12.05 23.92
N ASP A 201 -10.06 12.93 24.89
CA ASP A 201 -11.15 13.47 25.71
C ASP A 201 -12.08 14.40 24.91
N GLN A 202 -11.62 14.89 23.75
CA GLN A 202 -12.38 15.76 22.83
C GLN A 202 -12.52 15.06 21.47
N PRO A 203 -13.66 14.42 21.18
CA PRO A 203 -13.88 13.76 19.90
C PRO A 203 -13.62 14.67 18.71
N GLY A 204 -12.78 14.23 17.79
CA GLY A 204 -12.35 14.99 16.61
C GLY A 204 -11.17 15.94 16.86
N THR A 205 -10.70 16.11 18.10
CA THR A 205 -9.48 16.83 18.43
C THR A 205 -8.42 15.84 18.91
N PRO A 206 -7.34 15.58 18.17
CA PRO A 206 -6.39 14.55 18.52
C PRO A 206 -5.49 14.92 19.70
N PHE A 207 -5.18 13.94 20.56
CA PHE A 207 -4.01 14.01 21.42
C PHE A 207 -2.77 13.58 20.62
N SER A 208 -1.57 14.03 21.04
CA SER A 208 -0.35 13.83 20.30
C SER A 208 0.61 12.86 21.01
N ILE A 209 1.01 11.81 20.32
CA ILE A 209 2.09 10.90 20.72
C ILE A 209 3.37 11.37 20.06
N LEU A 210 4.33 11.83 20.84
CA LEU A 210 5.64 12.29 20.38
C LEU A 210 6.73 11.32 20.85
N MET A 211 7.28 10.55 19.90
CA MET A 211 8.41 9.67 20.17
C MET A 211 9.70 10.46 20.28
N THR A 212 10.41 10.35 21.40
CA THR A 212 11.68 11.04 21.60
C THR A 212 12.89 10.23 21.11
N GLU A 213 12.70 8.94 20.83
CA GLU A 213 13.70 8.01 20.29
C GLU A 213 13.26 7.42 18.95
N TRP A 214 14.22 7.00 18.10
CA TRP A 214 13.95 6.22 16.90
C TRP A 214 13.65 4.75 17.27
N SER A 215 12.58 4.55 17.98
CA SER A 215 12.02 3.25 18.34
C SER A 215 10.68 3.03 17.62
N PRO A 216 10.16 1.79 17.53
CA PRO A 216 8.79 1.59 17.09
C PRO A 216 7.82 2.43 17.94
N GLY A 217 6.77 2.97 17.33
CA GLY A 217 5.76 3.77 18.04
C GLY A 217 4.81 2.91 18.88
N ILE A 218 3.67 2.52 18.30
CA ILE A 218 2.65 1.68 18.94
C ILE A 218 2.80 0.25 18.45
N ARG A 219 2.79 -0.72 19.35
CA ARG A 219 2.82 -2.15 19.05
C ARG A 219 1.69 -2.90 19.72
N LEU A 220 0.87 -3.57 18.93
CA LEU A 220 -0.16 -4.50 19.36
C LEU A 220 0.28 -5.93 19.07
N GLU A 221 0.09 -6.85 19.98
CA GLU A 221 0.34 -8.27 19.74
C GLU A 221 -0.69 -9.13 20.45
N ASN A 222 -1.34 -10.04 19.70
CA ASN A 222 -2.38 -10.94 20.19
C ASN A 222 -3.51 -10.21 20.93
N THR A 223 -3.95 -9.07 20.38
CA THR A 223 -5.03 -8.24 20.93
C THR A 223 -6.31 -8.43 20.13
N ARG A 224 -7.45 -8.12 20.74
CA ARG A 224 -8.77 -8.23 20.11
C ARG A 224 -9.66 -7.03 20.45
N ASN A 225 -10.47 -6.57 19.48
CA ASN A 225 -11.41 -5.47 19.63
C ASN A 225 -10.75 -4.19 20.15
N ILE A 226 -9.74 -3.71 19.42
CA ILE A 226 -8.99 -2.52 19.79
C ILE A 226 -9.40 -1.36 18.89
N LEU A 227 -9.69 -0.20 19.49
CA LEU A 227 -9.90 1.05 18.79
C LEU A 227 -8.88 2.10 19.29
N PHE A 228 -8.19 2.72 18.35
CA PHE A 228 -7.47 3.98 18.57
C PHE A 228 -8.17 5.09 17.79
N SER A 229 -8.54 6.16 18.46
CA SER A 229 -9.28 7.27 17.88
C SER A 229 -8.68 8.63 18.23
N ASP A 230 -8.68 9.53 17.26
CA ASP A 230 -8.30 10.92 17.43
C ASP A 230 -6.92 11.09 18.09
N PHE A 231 -5.88 10.62 17.41
CA PHE A 231 -4.50 10.77 17.86
C PHE A 231 -3.56 11.19 16.72
N THR A 232 -2.43 11.80 17.09
CA THR A 232 -1.30 11.99 16.17
C THR A 232 -0.10 11.17 16.63
N LEU A 233 0.73 10.74 15.67
CA LEU A 233 2.04 10.14 15.95
C LEU A 233 3.12 10.90 15.17
N ASP A 234 4.15 11.32 15.88
CA ASP A 234 5.31 12.00 15.30
C ASP A 234 6.59 11.64 16.07
N TYR A 235 7.74 12.02 15.53
CA TYR A 235 9.04 11.87 16.15
C TYR A 235 9.68 13.25 16.39
N GLU A 236 10.16 13.51 17.61
CA GLU A 236 10.79 14.78 17.98
C GLU A 236 12.00 15.08 17.10
N THR A 237 12.82 14.05 16.83
CA THR A 237 13.93 14.12 15.86
C THR A 237 13.51 13.29 14.64
N PRO A 238 13.15 13.89 13.50
CA PRO A 238 12.76 13.14 12.32
C PRO A 238 13.95 12.37 11.74
N SER A 239 13.71 11.18 11.20
CA SER A 239 14.74 10.36 10.54
C SER A 239 14.94 10.70 9.07
N ALA A 240 14.11 11.57 8.51
CA ALA A 240 14.28 12.14 7.19
C ALA A 240 14.35 13.66 7.27
N VAL A 241 15.29 14.24 6.54
CA VAL A 241 15.54 15.67 6.47
C VAL A 241 15.60 16.11 5.00
N TRP A 242 15.51 17.40 4.76
CA TRP A 242 15.71 17.91 3.42
C TRP A 242 16.64 19.13 3.40
N GLY A 243 17.14 19.42 2.24
CA GLY A 243 18.02 20.55 1.99
C GLY A 243 18.14 20.84 0.51
N GLU A 244 19.00 21.79 0.19
CA GLU A 244 19.26 22.22 -1.19
C GLU A 244 20.68 21.85 -1.58
N VAL A 245 20.85 21.34 -2.81
CA VAL A 245 22.16 21.06 -3.37
C VAL A 245 22.92 22.37 -3.53
N THR A 246 24.16 22.43 -3.01
CA THR A 246 25.07 23.56 -3.12
C THR A 246 26.23 23.27 -4.08
N GLY A 247 26.32 22.07 -4.61
CA GLY A 247 27.34 21.63 -5.55
C GLY A 247 27.72 20.17 -5.38
N GLY A 248 28.84 19.78 -5.98
CA GLY A 248 29.38 18.43 -5.90
C GLY A 248 30.62 18.26 -6.74
N ASP A 249 31.27 17.09 -6.61
CA ASP A 249 32.44 16.71 -7.39
C ASP A 249 32.17 15.37 -8.10
N ALA A 250 32.12 15.42 -9.44
CA ALA A 250 31.83 14.25 -10.28
C ALA A 250 33.01 13.22 -10.27
N VAL A 251 34.22 13.62 -9.92
CA VAL A 251 35.40 12.74 -9.82
C VAL A 251 35.45 12.08 -8.46
N ALA A 252 35.18 12.84 -7.40
CA ALA A 252 35.08 12.34 -6.03
C ALA A 252 33.73 11.66 -5.75
N HIS A 253 32.79 11.70 -6.69
CA HIS A 253 31.41 11.19 -6.54
C HIS A 253 30.67 11.78 -5.34
N THR A 254 30.80 13.08 -5.10
CA THR A 254 30.16 13.73 -3.96
C THR A 254 29.08 14.71 -4.36
N VAL A 255 28.09 14.87 -3.48
CA VAL A 255 27.06 15.93 -3.53
C VAL A 255 27.04 16.62 -2.17
N SER A 256 27.10 17.94 -2.17
CA SER A 256 27.00 18.80 -1.01
C SER A 256 25.59 19.40 -0.91
N ILE A 257 24.98 19.28 0.26
CA ILE A 257 23.59 19.66 0.52
C ILE A 257 23.57 20.58 1.74
N ARG A 258 23.13 21.82 1.57
CA ARG A 258 22.82 22.69 2.71
C ARG A 258 21.48 22.24 3.32
N ILE A 259 21.55 21.70 4.52
CA ILE A 259 20.38 21.20 5.24
C ILE A 259 19.51 22.39 5.69
N ASN A 260 18.19 22.24 5.51
CA ASN A 260 17.21 23.23 5.92
C ASN A 260 17.32 23.56 7.41
N ASP A 261 17.09 24.81 7.76
CA ASP A 261 17.31 25.34 9.10
C ASP A 261 16.40 24.71 10.18
N ALA A 262 15.32 24.04 9.78
CA ALA A 262 14.45 23.29 10.68
C ALA A 262 15.08 22.02 11.26
N PHE A 263 16.23 21.54 10.72
CA PHE A 263 16.89 20.31 11.16
C PHE A 263 18.27 20.57 11.70
N ASP A 264 18.60 19.92 12.82
CA ASP A 264 19.94 19.95 13.40
C ASP A 264 20.59 18.55 13.35
N LEU A 265 21.48 18.33 12.37
CA LEU A 265 22.20 17.07 12.20
C LEU A 265 23.38 16.93 13.19
N SER A 266 23.62 17.89 14.07
CA SER A 266 24.53 17.72 15.23
C SER A 266 23.95 16.75 16.26
N ASN A 267 22.63 16.46 16.21
CA ASN A 267 22.02 15.45 17.05
C ASN A 267 22.71 14.08 16.83
N PRO A 268 23.14 13.38 17.89
CA PRO A 268 23.88 12.11 17.78
C PRO A 268 23.18 11.02 16.98
N ARG A 269 21.84 11.07 16.84
CA ARG A 269 21.07 10.11 16.04
C ARG A 269 21.46 10.11 14.58
N TYR A 270 21.85 11.24 14.03
CA TYR A 270 22.32 11.36 12.64
C TYR A 270 23.79 10.90 12.45
N LYS A 271 24.46 10.46 13.52
CA LYS A 271 25.82 9.87 13.46
C LYS A 271 26.82 10.74 12.66
N GLY A 272 26.74 12.06 12.79
CA GLY A 272 27.59 13.01 12.05
C GLY A 272 27.33 13.04 10.54
N GLY A 273 26.12 12.69 10.10
CA GLY A 273 25.74 12.64 8.69
C GLY A 273 25.86 11.26 8.04
N LYS A 274 26.32 10.24 8.77
CA LYS A 274 26.56 8.89 8.24
C LYS A 274 25.26 8.12 8.01
N ILE A 275 25.00 7.74 6.77
CA ILE A 275 23.82 6.97 6.36
C ILE A 275 24.22 5.50 6.23
N THR A 276 23.73 4.67 7.15
CA THR A 276 23.98 3.22 7.12
C THR A 276 22.89 2.44 6.38
N TRP A 277 21.66 2.91 6.51
CA TRP A 277 20.47 2.37 5.85
C TRP A 277 19.52 3.53 5.60
N GLY A 278 19.48 4.05 4.39
CA GLY A 278 18.69 5.24 4.10
C GLY A 278 18.64 5.55 2.61
N SER A 279 18.17 6.72 2.27
CA SER A 279 17.98 7.13 0.88
C SER A 279 18.30 8.60 0.65
N TYR A 280 18.61 8.90 -0.59
CA TYR A 280 18.71 10.23 -1.16
C TYR A 280 17.72 10.35 -2.31
N MET A 281 16.93 11.41 -2.36
CA MET A 281 15.88 11.57 -3.34
C MET A 281 15.74 13.03 -3.77
N GLU A 282 15.86 13.28 -5.06
CA GLU A 282 15.57 14.58 -5.63
C GLU A 282 14.08 14.86 -5.63
N MET A 283 13.72 16.10 -5.31
CA MET A 283 12.32 16.54 -5.21
C MET A 283 12.09 17.68 -6.21
N TYR A 284 10.89 17.74 -6.75
CA TYR A 284 10.42 18.91 -7.48
C TYR A 284 9.19 19.51 -6.80
N ARG A 285 8.96 20.78 -6.98
CA ARG A 285 7.77 21.43 -6.46
C ARG A 285 6.66 21.34 -7.51
N ASP A 286 5.54 20.74 -7.12
CA ASP A 286 4.33 20.75 -7.94
C ASP A 286 3.74 22.16 -7.94
N GLU A 287 3.59 22.76 -9.11
CA GLU A 287 3.14 24.17 -9.26
C GLU A 287 1.70 24.39 -8.84
N GLU A 288 0.83 23.37 -8.98
CA GLU A 288 -0.57 23.48 -8.63
C GLU A 288 -0.83 23.33 -7.14
N THR A 289 -0.15 22.41 -6.49
CA THR A 289 -0.35 22.13 -5.06
C THR A 289 0.65 22.87 -4.17
N GLY A 290 1.76 23.34 -4.75
CA GLY A 290 2.89 23.87 -4.01
C GLY A 290 3.66 22.84 -3.18
N LYS A 291 3.26 21.56 -3.23
CA LYS A 291 3.92 20.46 -2.51
C LYS A 291 5.14 19.95 -3.24
N TYR A 292 6.09 19.44 -2.50
CA TYR A 292 7.24 18.75 -3.06
C TYR A 292 6.89 17.28 -3.35
N CYS A 293 7.28 16.84 -4.55
CA CYS A 293 7.08 15.49 -5.04
C CYS A 293 8.42 14.89 -5.45
N PRO A 294 8.60 13.58 -5.34
CA PRO A 294 9.79 12.93 -5.86
C PRO A 294 9.93 13.13 -7.38
N ASN A 295 11.16 13.35 -7.82
CA ASN A 295 11.45 13.48 -9.25
C ASN A 295 11.54 12.08 -9.91
N ASP A 296 10.64 11.78 -10.84
CA ASP A 296 10.62 10.51 -11.58
C ASP A 296 11.62 10.47 -12.74
N ARG A 297 12.16 11.64 -13.14
CA ARG A 297 12.95 11.79 -14.37
C ARG A 297 14.45 11.61 -14.19
N GLY A 298 14.94 11.47 -13.00
CA GLY A 298 16.37 11.34 -12.81
C GLY A 298 16.79 11.11 -11.38
N ASN A 299 17.76 10.28 -11.23
CA ASN A 299 18.64 10.16 -10.07
C ASN A 299 17.93 9.92 -8.74
N LEU A 300 17.02 8.98 -8.76
CA LEU A 300 16.66 8.32 -7.53
C LEU A 300 17.82 7.42 -7.12
N LEU A 301 18.55 7.84 -6.10
CA LEU A 301 19.67 7.09 -5.57
C LEU A 301 19.23 6.40 -4.30
N TYR A 302 19.17 5.08 -4.39
CA TYR A 302 18.94 4.24 -3.24
C TYR A 302 20.23 3.95 -2.51
N ASN A 303 20.13 3.86 -1.20
CA ASN A 303 20.95 2.98 -0.44
C ASN A 303 20.05 1.93 0.19
N SER A 304 19.68 0.91 -0.56
CA SER A 304 19.14 -0.28 0.04
C SER A 304 20.30 -1.26 0.31
N THR A 305 20.40 -1.74 1.52
CA THR A 305 21.44 -2.68 1.91
C THR A 305 21.18 -4.08 1.37
N GLY A 306 19.97 -4.34 0.86
CA GLY A 306 19.58 -5.65 0.31
C GLY A 306 20.19 -5.98 -1.05
N ASP A 307 20.50 -4.96 -1.85
CA ASP A 307 20.74 -5.15 -3.29
C ASP A 307 22.20 -5.21 -3.69
N GLY A 308 23.11 -5.22 -2.74
CA GLY A 308 24.53 -5.09 -3.08
C GLY A 308 24.91 -3.73 -3.69
N ILE A 309 23.96 -2.88 -4.00
CA ILE A 309 24.15 -1.54 -4.55
C ILE A 309 24.01 -0.53 -3.41
N LYS A 310 25.00 -0.48 -2.56
CA LYS A 310 25.16 0.62 -1.62
C LYS A 310 25.63 1.84 -2.39
N ASN A 311 24.71 2.61 -2.97
CA ASN A 311 25.09 3.81 -3.73
C ASN A 311 25.68 4.89 -2.83
N ILE A 312 25.13 5.10 -1.62
CA ILE A 312 25.72 6.01 -0.65
C ILE A 312 26.82 5.26 0.10
N GLN A 313 28.06 5.71 -0.05
CA GLN A 313 29.22 5.14 0.61
C GLN A 313 29.45 5.75 1.98
N ASP A 314 29.31 7.06 2.10
CA ASP A 314 29.54 7.83 3.32
C ASP A 314 28.74 9.13 3.31
N GLY A 315 28.59 9.73 4.49
CA GLY A 315 28.01 11.04 4.69
C GLY A 315 28.73 11.75 5.85
N VAL A 316 29.06 13.01 5.64
CA VAL A 316 29.73 13.86 6.64
C VAL A 316 28.98 15.17 6.76
N TYR A 317 28.61 15.55 7.97
CA TYR A 317 27.94 16.81 8.26
C TYR A 317 28.91 17.82 8.90
N ASP A 318 29.00 19.00 8.30
CA ASP A 318 29.68 20.17 8.87
C ASP A 318 28.62 21.08 9.49
N ALA A 319 28.64 21.16 10.82
CA ALA A 319 27.70 22.01 11.59
C ALA A 319 27.93 23.51 11.40
N GLY A 320 29.15 23.93 11.08
CA GLY A 320 29.48 25.34 10.86
C GLY A 320 28.85 25.92 9.60
N THR A 321 28.80 25.12 8.54
CA THR A 321 28.18 25.50 7.26
C THR A 321 26.80 24.86 7.06
N ARG A 322 26.36 24.00 7.99
CA ARG A 322 25.15 23.17 7.90
C ARG A 322 25.11 22.30 6.64
N THR A 323 26.27 21.86 6.17
CA THR A 323 26.41 21.13 4.92
C THR A 323 26.59 19.63 5.17
N LEU A 324 25.71 18.83 4.61
CA LEU A 324 25.85 17.38 4.51
C LEU A 324 26.50 17.05 3.15
N THR A 325 27.71 16.46 3.17
CA THR A 325 28.36 15.94 1.98
C THR A 325 28.16 14.43 1.92
N LEU A 326 27.47 13.97 0.88
CA LEU A 326 27.29 12.55 0.59
C LEU A 326 28.30 12.09 -0.44
N THR A 327 28.94 10.95 -0.20
CA THR A 327 29.85 10.27 -1.13
C THR A 327 29.16 9.04 -1.68
N PHE A 328 29.17 8.86 -3.00
CA PHE A 328 28.54 7.74 -3.68
C PHE A 328 29.59 6.77 -4.21
N ARG A 329 29.27 5.47 -4.26
CA ARG A 329 30.18 4.44 -4.80
C ARG A 329 30.35 4.52 -6.31
N GLN A 330 29.32 4.98 -7.00
CA GLN A 330 29.30 5.10 -8.45
C GLN A 330 29.13 6.56 -8.83
N ARG A 331 29.61 6.90 -10.03
CA ARG A 331 29.39 8.22 -10.59
C ARG A 331 27.89 8.50 -10.71
N ILE A 332 27.49 9.62 -10.17
CA ILE A 332 26.13 10.15 -10.29
C ILE A 332 26.17 11.45 -11.11
N ALA A 333 25.03 11.79 -11.72
CA ALA A 333 24.84 13.14 -12.21
C ALA A 333 24.70 14.06 -11.00
N ILE A 334 25.48 15.12 -10.94
CA ILE A 334 25.34 16.11 -9.86
C ILE A 334 24.13 16.97 -10.20
N PRO A 335 23.13 17.05 -9.32
CA PRO A 335 21.99 17.92 -9.54
C PRO A 335 22.39 19.38 -9.61
N ALA A 336 21.58 20.20 -10.25
CA ALA A 336 21.79 21.64 -10.28
C ALA A 336 21.75 22.22 -8.86
N GLU A 337 22.52 23.28 -8.62
CA GLU A 337 22.44 24.05 -7.37
C GLU A 337 21.00 24.55 -7.15
N GLY A 338 20.54 24.49 -5.90
CA GLY A 338 19.15 24.81 -5.53
C GLY A 338 18.17 23.64 -5.70
N THR A 339 18.60 22.49 -6.26
CA THR A 339 17.75 21.30 -6.30
C THR A 339 17.44 20.86 -4.88
N VAL A 340 16.15 20.77 -4.56
CA VAL A 340 15.69 20.26 -3.26
C VAL A 340 15.85 18.74 -3.22
N VAL A 341 16.43 18.24 -2.14
CA VAL A 341 16.66 16.82 -1.92
C VAL A 341 16.16 16.39 -0.54
N ASN A 342 15.55 15.23 -0.46
CA ASN A 342 15.19 14.56 0.78
C ASN A 342 16.21 13.47 1.09
N VAL A 343 16.69 13.42 2.33
CA VAL A 343 17.67 12.44 2.82
C VAL A 343 17.08 11.71 4.00
N ALA A 344 16.88 10.41 3.89
CA ALA A 344 16.43 9.56 4.98
C ALA A 344 17.62 8.80 5.59
N PHE A 345 17.70 8.80 6.93
CA PHE A 345 18.72 8.10 7.72
C PHE A 345 18.30 6.72 8.18
N THR A 346 17.03 6.38 8.03
CA THR A 346 16.43 5.07 8.33
C THR A 346 15.56 4.61 7.17
N MET A 347 15.41 3.28 6.99
CA MET A 347 14.45 2.63 6.09
C MET A 347 14.07 1.28 6.68
N TYR A 348 12.78 0.93 6.69
CA TYR A 348 12.25 -0.38 7.15
C TYR A 348 12.65 -0.80 8.58
N GLU A 349 13.30 0.05 9.37
CA GLU A 349 13.80 -0.32 10.70
C GLU A 349 12.68 -0.49 11.72
N ASN A 350 11.66 0.35 11.63
CA ASN A 350 10.61 0.44 12.62
C ASN A 350 9.22 0.56 11.98
N PHE A 351 8.21 0.51 12.84
CA PHE A 351 6.82 0.82 12.49
C PHE A 351 6.33 1.96 13.39
N GLY A 352 5.55 2.88 12.80
CA GLY A 352 4.80 3.85 13.61
C GLY A 352 3.69 3.16 14.41
N PHE A 353 2.92 2.31 13.75
CA PHE A 353 1.91 1.45 14.35
C PHE A 353 2.06 0.03 13.79
N HIS A 354 2.22 -0.96 14.65
CA HIS A 354 2.35 -2.35 14.26
C HIS A 354 1.38 -3.24 15.03
N ALA A 355 0.55 -3.99 14.33
CA ALA A 355 -0.30 -5.02 14.91
C ALA A 355 0.10 -6.41 14.39
N LYS A 356 0.24 -7.39 15.28
CA LYS A 356 0.60 -8.76 14.94
C LYS A 356 -0.32 -9.75 15.63
N GLY A 357 -0.95 -10.67 14.85
CA GLY A 357 -1.84 -11.68 15.38
C GLY A 357 -3.07 -11.10 16.09
N CYS A 358 -3.58 -9.97 15.63
CA CYS A 358 -4.65 -9.22 16.26
C CYS A 358 -5.97 -9.38 15.49
N GLU A 359 -7.09 -9.17 16.16
CA GLU A 359 -8.42 -9.26 15.58
C GLU A 359 -9.25 -8.00 15.88
N ASN A 360 -10.02 -7.53 14.90
CA ASN A 360 -10.88 -6.35 14.98
C ASN A 360 -10.10 -5.10 15.40
N ILE A 361 -9.11 -4.70 14.60
CA ILE A 361 -8.30 -3.50 14.83
C ILE A 361 -8.94 -2.33 14.07
N ARG A 362 -9.17 -1.23 14.78
CA ARG A 362 -9.76 -0.01 14.23
C ARG A 362 -8.86 1.20 14.51
N LEU A 363 -8.58 1.97 13.47
CA LEU A 363 -7.98 3.31 13.59
C LEU A 363 -8.98 4.32 13.03
N GLU A 364 -9.32 5.35 13.81
CA GLU A 364 -10.27 6.40 13.46
C GLU A 364 -9.66 7.76 13.70
N GLY A 365 -9.62 8.65 12.69
CA GLY A 365 -9.13 10.02 12.88
C GLY A 365 -7.68 10.11 13.32
N ALA A 366 -6.82 9.22 12.81
CA ALA A 366 -5.41 9.13 13.20
C ALA A 366 -4.51 9.87 12.21
N TYR A 367 -3.49 10.58 12.72
CA TYR A 367 -2.50 11.30 11.91
C TYR A 367 -1.10 10.75 12.15
N PHE A 368 -0.40 10.37 11.09
CA PHE A 368 1.00 9.99 11.11
C PHE A 368 1.79 11.06 10.36
N TYR A 369 2.50 11.91 11.09
CA TYR A 369 3.28 12.99 10.50
C TYR A 369 4.65 12.55 10.04
N HIS A 370 5.34 11.71 10.86
CA HIS A 370 6.60 11.09 10.52
C HIS A 370 6.75 9.73 11.18
N THR A 371 7.43 8.79 10.48
CA THR A 371 7.82 7.50 11.04
C THR A 371 9.20 7.08 10.53
N THR A 372 9.94 6.35 11.36
CA THR A 372 11.32 5.93 11.09
C THR A 372 11.43 4.63 10.31
N GLY A 373 10.36 4.23 9.66
CA GLY A 373 10.22 3.03 8.85
C GLY A 373 8.83 3.03 8.20
N MET A 374 8.11 1.91 8.26
CA MET A 374 6.72 1.82 7.81
C MET A 374 5.79 2.60 8.75
N ALA A 375 4.80 3.30 8.19
CA ALA A 375 3.86 4.00 9.06
C ALA A 375 2.93 3.02 9.79
N ILE A 376 2.28 2.12 9.06
CA ILE A 376 1.34 1.14 9.62
C ILE A 376 1.70 -0.26 9.09
N GLY A 377 1.92 -1.21 9.98
CA GLY A 377 2.14 -2.61 9.69
C GLY A 377 1.08 -3.49 10.33
N MET A 378 0.49 -4.41 9.56
CA MET A 378 -0.48 -5.39 10.01
C MET A 378 0.01 -6.78 9.60
N SER A 379 0.33 -7.64 10.55
CA SER A 379 0.88 -8.97 10.29
C SER A 379 -0.03 -10.05 10.89
N SER A 380 -0.56 -10.94 10.04
CA SER A 380 -1.46 -12.02 10.46
C SER A 380 -2.64 -11.53 11.31
N CYS A 381 -3.20 -10.38 10.95
CA CYS A 381 -4.36 -9.80 11.62
C CYS A 381 -5.65 -10.18 10.91
N ARG A 382 -6.76 -10.12 11.65
CA ARG A 382 -8.10 -10.36 11.09
C ARG A 382 -8.99 -9.16 11.35
N ASN A 383 -9.73 -8.71 10.32
CA ASN A 383 -10.64 -7.58 10.36
C ASN A 383 -9.94 -6.27 10.75
N ILE A 384 -9.56 -5.50 9.76
CA ILE A 384 -8.82 -4.24 9.90
C ILE A 384 -9.68 -3.11 9.33
N TYR A 385 -9.90 -2.06 10.12
CA TYR A 385 -10.71 -0.92 9.74
C TYR A 385 -9.90 0.36 9.93
N LEU A 386 -9.54 1.02 8.83
CA LEU A 386 -8.88 2.32 8.82
C LEU A 386 -9.87 3.34 8.27
N ASN A 387 -10.30 4.27 9.12
CA ASN A 387 -11.20 5.33 8.72
C ASN A 387 -10.59 6.68 9.07
N ARG A 388 -10.48 7.57 8.07
CA ARG A 388 -9.92 8.91 8.26
C ARG A 388 -8.50 8.84 8.88
N VAL A 389 -7.66 7.97 8.33
CA VAL A 389 -6.24 7.87 8.69
C VAL A 389 -5.43 8.69 7.70
N PHE A 390 -4.60 9.59 8.21
CA PHE A 390 -3.86 10.57 7.45
C PHE A 390 -2.36 10.35 7.61
N LEU A 391 -1.73 9.87 6.57
CA LEU A 391 -0.29 9.83 6.41
C LEU A 391 0.08 11.01 5.52
N SER A 392 0.46 12.12 6.13
CA SER A 392 0.86 13.33 5.42
C SER A 392 1.90 14.08 6.25
N PRO A 393 3.01 14.54 5.64
CA PRO A 393 4.05 15.24 6.40
C PRO A 393 3.47 16.50 7.07
N ARG A 394 3.90 16.78 8.30
CA ARG A 394 3.61 18.09 8.90
C ARG A 394 4.31 19.20 8.15
N GLU A 395 3.90 20.43 8.38
CA GLU A 395 4.54 21.61 7.80
C GLU A 395 6.06 21.60 8.02
N GLY A 396 6.80 21.91 6.97
CA GLY A 396 8.28 21.89 6.99
C GLY A 396 8.91 20.52 6.76
N MET A 397 8.13 19.44 6.65
CA MET A 397 8.61 18.10 6.33
C MET A 397 8.24 17.69 4.90
N LEU A 398 9.06 16.86 4.25
CA LEU A 398 8.80 16.35 2.89
C LEU A 398 8.50 14.84 2.85
N MET A 399 8.63 14.14 3.97
CA MET A 399 8.44 12.68 4.05
C MET A 399 7.68 12.28 5.31
N THR A 400 6.66 11.45 5.14
CA THR A 400 5.87 10.87 6.24
C THR A 400 6.50 9.58 6.76
N ALA A 401 6.76 8.62 5.90
CA ALA A 401 7.31 7.31 6.26
C ALA A 401 8.55 7.02 5.43
N THR A 402 9.60 6.48 6.07
CA THR A 402 10.84 6.12 5.35
C THR A 402 10.75 4.74 4.67
N ALA A 403 9.59 4.11 4.70
CA ALA A 403 9.20 2.89 3.98
C ALA A 403 7.74 2.98 3.54
N ASP A 404 6.96 1.87 3.63
CA ASP A 404 5.55 1.84 3.23
C ASP A 404 4.66 2.71 4.12
N GLY A 405 3.57 3.23 3.55
CA GLY A 405 2.50 3.84 4.33
C GLY A 405 1.70 2.80 5.11
N LEU A 406 1.19 1.79 4.42
CA LEU A 406 0.48 0.65 5.02
C LEU A 406 1.02 -0.67 4.43
N HIS A 407 1.37 -1.61 5.29
CA HIS A 407 1.78 -2.95 4.89
C HIS A 407 0.94 -4.00 5.63
N CYS A 408 0.08 -4.73 4.89
CA CYS A 408 -0.73 -5.83 5.41
C CYS A 408 -0.21 -7.15 4.87
N MET A 409 0.35 -7.99 5.74
CA MET A 409 0.91 -9.29 5.38
C MET A 409 0.15 -10.43 6.06
N ASN A 410 -0.33 -11.39 5.28
CA ASN A 410 -1.09 -12.56 5.76
C ASN A 410 -2.32 -12.18 6.62
N CYS A 411 -2.95 -11.06 6.32
CA CYS A 411 -4.18 -10.65 7.00
C CYS A 411 -5.39 -11.35 6.38
N THR A 412 -6.46 -11.52 7.15
CA THR A 412 -7.67 -12.23 6.77
C THR A 412 -8.93 -11.46 7.16
N GLY A 413 -10.11 -11.95 6.77
CA GLY A 413 -11.37 -11.26 7.02
C GLY A 413 -11.49 -9.97 6.21
N ASP A 414 -12.13 -8.96 6.76
CA ASP A 414 -12.35 -7.70 6.07
C ASP A 414 -11.20 -6.72 6.34
N ILE A 415 -10.66 -6.12 5.28
CA ILE A 415 -9.77 -4.95 5.35
C ILE A 415 -10.52 -3.79 4.69
N VAL A 416 -10.94 -2.83 5.48
CA VAL A 416 -11.72 -1.66 5.02
C VAL A 416 -10.93 -0.38 5.29
N ILE A 417 -10.64 0.36 4.23
CA ILE A 417 -9.85 1.60 4.26
C ILE A 417 -10.70 2.70 3.60
N THR A 418 -11.13 3.68 4.37
CA THR A 418 -12.08 4.69 3.88
C THR A 418 -11.72 6.10 4.35
N GLY A 419 -11.88 7.10 3.45
CA GLY A 419 -11.61 8.50 3.75
C GLY A 419 -10.17 8.81 4.16
N CYS A 420 -9.21 7.97 3.75
CA CYS A 420 -7.81 8.06 4.17
C CYS A 420 -6.94 8.85 3.18
N VAL A 421 -5.82 9.36 3.68
CA VAL A 421 -4.81 10.05 2.87
C VAL A 421 -3.46 9.38 3.07
N PHE A 422 -2.79 9.01 1.97
CA PHE A 422 -1.45 8.42 1.98
C PHE A 422 -0.54 9.22 1.06
N GLU A 423 0.32 10.06 1.63
CA GLU A 423 1.24 10.92 0.90
C GLU A 423 2.67 10.79 1.41
N ALA A 424 3.62 11.02 0.52
CA ALA A 424 5.02 11.21 0.84
C ALA A 424 5.68 10.07 1.65
N SER A 425 5.19 8.84 1.53
CA SER A 425 5.94 7.66 1.98
C SER A 425 7.05 7.32 0.98
N HIS A 426 8.16 6.77 1.48
CA HIS A 426 9.30 6.45 0.61
C HIS A 426 9.03 5.24 -0.30
N ASP A 427 8.35 4.23 0.18
CA ASP A 427 7.95 3.04 -0.59
C ASP A 427 6.44 3.03 -0.87
N ASP A 428 5.73 1.93 -0.94
CA ASP A 428 4.33 1.88 -1.35
C ASP A 428 3.39 2.67 -0.43
N CYS A 429 2.32 3.29 -0.97
CA CYS A 429 1.28 3.81 -0.07
C CYS A 429 0.62 2.65 0.67
N MET A 430 0.30 1.58 -0.06
CA MET A 430 -0.29 0.36 0.48
C MET A 430 0.32 -0.86 -0.21
N ASN A 431 0.79 -1.82 0.58
CA ASN A 431 1.16 -3.16 0.14
C ASN A 431 0.28 -4.17 0.89
N ILE A 432 -0.61 -4.84 0.16
CA ILE A 432 -1.54 -5.82 0.73
C ILE A 432 -1.23 -7.17 0.12
N ASN A 433 -0.66 -8.07 0.91
CA ASN A 433 -0.17 -9.34 0.41
C ASN A 433 -0.46 -10.52 1.36
N GLY A 434 -0.47 -11.72 0.78
CA GLY A 434 -0.28 -12.98 1.50
C GLY A 434 1.16 -13.45 1.35
N ARG A 435 1.39 -14.75 1.52
CA ARG A 435 2.67 -15.40 1.22
C ARG A 435 2.44 -16.71 0.49
N TYR A 436 3.29 -16.97 -0.49
CA TYR A 436 3.32 -18.26 -1.15
C TYR A 436 4.03 -19.30 -0.30
N LEU A 437 3.44 -20.49 -0.27
CA LEU A 437 4.08 -21.71 0.21
C LEU A 437 4.81 -22.36 -0.96
N THR A 438 5.78 -23.21 -0.69
CA THR A 438 6.43 -24.02 -1.70
C THR A 438 6.10 -25.51 -1.46
N VAL A 439 5.48 -26.13 -2.45
CA VAL A 439 5.25 -27.58 -2.49
C VAL A 439 6.50 -28.25 -3.04
N LYS A 440 7.16 -29.10 -2.24
CA LYS A 440 8.33 -29.89 -2.66
C LYS A 440 7.93 -31.05 -3.55
N SER A 441 6.91 -31.77 -3.14
CA SER A 441 6.44 -32.99 -3.79
C SER A 441 5.02 -33.32 -3.38
N SER A 442 4.38 -34.19 -4.13
CA SER A 442 3.08 -34.79 -3.80
C SER A 442 3.10 -36.29 -3.99
N GLU A 443 2.28 -37.03 -3.20
CA GLU A 443 2.05 -38.45 -3.35
C GLU A 443 0.63 -38.80 -2.90
N GLY A 444 -0.16 -39.42 -3.80
CA GLY A 444 -1.57 -39.69 -3.57
C GLY A 444 -2.33 -38.44 -3.22
N ASN A 445 -2.88 -38.38 -2.03
CA ASN A 445 -3.60 -37.19 -1.53
C ASN A 445 -2.77 -36.36 -0.51
N THR A 446 -1.45 -36.39 -0.60
CA THR A 446 -0.59 -35.60 0.29
C THR A 446 0.27 -34.60 -0.48
N LEU A 447 0.45 -33.41 0.13
CA LEU A 447 1.39 -32.38 -0.30
C LEU A 447 2.45 -32.19 0.76
N MET A 448 3.72 -32.22 0.37
CA MET A 448 4.85 -31.91 1.25
C MET A 448 5.33 -30.47 0.98
N LEU A 449 5.26 -29.63 1.99
CA LEU A 449 5.70 -28.23 1.93
C LEU A 449 7.15 -28.06 2.42
N THR A 450 7.81 -26.95 2.02
CA THR A 450 9.15 -26.61 2.54
C THR A 450 9.11 -26.02 3.95
N GLY A 451 7.97 -25.53 4.38
CA GLY A 451 7.71 -24.93 5.68
C GLY A 451 6.25 -24.45 5.74
N LEU A 452 5.76 -24.18 6.93
CA LEU A 452 4.44 -23.63 7.18
C LEU A 452 4.59 -22.23 7.81
N ASP A 453 5.20 -21.30 7.07
CA ASP A 453 5.35 -19.90 7.52
C ASP A 453 4.03 -19.15 7.52
N VAL A 454 3.00 -19.74 6.92
CA VAL A 454 1.63 -19.21 6.85
C VAL A 454 0.70 -20.26 7.50
N PRO A 455 -0.23 -19.87 8.35
CA PRO A 455 -1.22 -20.79 8.89
C PRO A 455 -2.02 -21.48 7.79
N VAL A 456 -2.19 -22.77 7.90
CA VAL A 456 -3.05 -23.59 7.04
C VAL A 456 -3.91 -24.46 7.94
N PHE A 457 -5.20 -24.50 7.66
CA PHE A 457 -6.20 -25.21 8.48
C PHE A 457 -6.99 -26.21 7.64
N PRO A 458 -7.52 -27.28 8.23
CA PRO A 458 -8.51 -28.12 7.57
C PRO A 458 -9.70 -27.27 7.05
N GLY A 459 -10.07 -27.47 5.79
CA GLY A 459 -11.05 -26.68 5.05
C GLY A 459 -10.45 -25.57 4.18
N ASP A 460 -9.18 -25.23 4.36
CA ASP A 460 -8.51 -24.27 3.46
C ASP A 460 -8.31 -24.86 2.06
N VAL A 461 -8.37 -24.01 1.06
CA VAL A 461 -8.09 -24.35 -0.34
C VAL A 461 -6.76 -23.78 -0.75
N LEU A 462 -5.86 -24.64 -1.18
CA LEU A 462 -4.56 -24.27 -1.76
C LEU A 462 -4.65 -24.31 -3.29
N GLU A 463 -4.45 -23.19 -3.93
CA GLU A 463 -4.27 -23.13 -5.38
C GLU A 463 -2.78 -23.24 -5.69
N VAL A 464 -2.41 -24.20 -6.52
CA VAL A 464 -1.04 -24.55 -6.81
C VAL A 464 -0.65 -24.10 -8.22
N TYR A 465 0.54 -23.47 -8.34
CA TYR A 465 1.05 -22.86 -9.56
C TYR A 465 2.39 -23.46 -9.96
N SER A 466 2.57 -23.72 -11.25
CA SER A 466 3.87 -24.04 -11.82
C SER A 466 4.88 -22.90 -11.58
N LYS A 467 6.10 -23.22 -11.19
CA LYS A 467 7.19 -22.24 -11.13
C LYS A 467 7.67 -21.78 -12.50
N GLU A 468 7.42 -22.57 -13.53
CA GLU A 468 7.89 -22.28 -14.88
C GLU A 468 7.13 -21.10 -15.50
N ASP A 469 5.80 -21.11 -15.45
CA ASP A 469 4.97 -20.14 -16.16
C ASP A 469 3.75 -19.65 -15.37
N LEU A 470 3.61 -20.06 -14.11
CA LEU A 470 2.52 -19.72 -13.20
C LEU A 470 1.13 -20.22 -13.64
N HIS A 471 1.04 -21.20 -14.56
CA HIS A 471 -0.26 -21.83 -14.81
C HIS A 471 -0.75 -22.57 -13.55
N ILE A 472 -2.06 -22.67 -13.38
CA ILE A 472 -2.68 -23.40 -12.27
C ILE A 472 -2.52 -24.89 -12.53
N VAL A 473 -1.80 -25.58 -11.64
CA VAL A 473 -1.63 -27.04 -11.64
C VAL A 473 -2.86 -27.72 -11.06
N GLY A 474 -3.46 -27.13 -10.03
CA GLY A 474 -4.65 -27.63 -9.37
C GLY A 474 -5.04 -26.83 -8.15
N SER A 475 -6.23 -27.11 -7.62
CA SER A 475 -6.75 -26.58 -6.36
C SER A 475 -7.05 -27.73 -5.44
N PHE A 476 -6.52 -27.68 -4.21
CA PHE A 476 -6.53 -28.77 -3.25
C PHE A 476 -7.14 -28.34 -1.92
N THR A 477 -8.17 -29.06 -1.48
CA THR A 477 -8.85 -28.79 -0.20
C THR A 477 -8.12 -29.53 0.93
N VAL A 478 -7.59 -28.80 1.89
CA VAL A 478 -6.86 -29.36 3.02
C VAL A 478 -7.81 -30.08 3.97
N THR A 479 -7.54 -31.33 4.31
CA THR A 479 -8.31 -32.14 5.27
C THR A 479 -7.57 -32.37 6.57
N ALA A 480 -6.22 -32.38 6.56
CA ALA A 480 -5.39 -32.46 7.75
C ALA A 480 -4.05 -31.74 7.54
N VAL A 481 -3.46 -31.30 8.65
CA VAL A 481 -2.18 -30.58 8.68
C VAL A 481 -1.27 -31.22 9.72
N ASP A 482 -0.10 -31.69 9.31
CA ASP A 482 1.00 -32.01 10.21
C ASP A 482 2.04 -30.87 10.17
N ALA A 483 1.93 -29.95 11.11
CA ALA A 483 2.80 -28.79 11.20
C ALA A 483 4.27 -29.16 11.52
N LYS A 484 4.55 -30.34 12.08
CA LYS A 484 5.92 -30.79 12.40
C LYS A 484 6.68 -31.25 11.16
N THR A 485 5.99 -31.96 10.26
CA THR A 485 6.59 -32.50 9.04
C THR A 485 6.37 -31.61 7.82
N GLY A 486 5.45 -30.66 7.87
CA GLY A 486 5.04 -29.85 6.74
C GLY A 486 4.19 -30.65 5.74
N ILE A 487 3.57 -31.77 6.16
CA ILE A 487 2.73 -32.60 5.31
C ILE A 487 1.26 -32.16 5.48
N LEU A 488 0.62 -31.90 4.34
CA LEU A 488 -0.82 -31.66 4.28
C LEU A 488 -1.49 -32.86 3.64
N THR A 489 -2.61 -33.28 4.20
CA THR A 489 -3.54 -34.21 3.52
C THR A 489 -4.61 -33.38 2.84
N VAL A 490 -4.93 -33.68 1.60
CA VAL A 490 -5.94 -32.97 0.79
C VAL A 490 -7.05 -33.92 0.38
N ALA A 491 -8.20 -33.40 0.00
CA ALA A 491 -9.35 -34.21 -0.42
C ALA A 491 -9.14 -34.83 -1.80
N GLU A 492 -8.46 -34.12 -2.68
CA GLU A 492 -8.23 -34.49 -4.07
C GLU A 492 -6.98 -35.37 -4.22
N ASP A 493 -6.96 -36.23 -5.24
CA ASP A 493 -5.74 -36.94 -5.64
C ASP A 493 -4.83 -35.98 -6.41
N THR A 494 -3.61 -35.83 -5.95
CA THR A 494 -2.61 -34.95 -6.59
C THR A 494 -2.06 -35.55 -7.90
N ALA A 495 -2.41 -36.79 -8.22
CA ALA A 495 -1.91 -37.56 -9.37
C ALA A 495 -0.38 -37.59 -9.53
N GLY A 496 0.35 -37.29 -8.43
CA GLY A 496 1.82 -37.16 -8.44
C GLY A 496 2.36 -36.00 -9.28
N ALA A 497 1.48 -35.08 -9.71
CA ALA A 497 1.82 -34.02 -10.66
C ALA A 497 2.38 -32.76 -10.00
N VAL A 498 2.30 -32.65 -8.66
CA VAL A 498 2.70 -31.43 -7.96
C VAL A 498 4.10 -31.60 -7.37
N THR A 499 5.11 -31.10 -8.08
CA THR A 499 6.49 -31.12 -7.63
C THR A 499 7.16 -29.79 -7.91
N ASP A 500 7.81 -29.21 -6.91
CA ASP A 500 8.51 -27.93 -6.98
C ASP A 500 7.60 -26.79 -7.51
N CYS A 501 6.43 -26.61 -6.87
CA CYS A 501 5.41 -25.62 -7.23
C CYS A 501 5.27 -24.55 -6.15
N PHE A 502 4.70 -23.40 -6.51
CA PHE A 502 4.14 -22.45 -5.55
C PHE A 502 2.73 -22.85 -5.16
N ALA A 503 2.32 -22.58 -3.93
CA ALA A 503 0.95 -22.70 -3.49
C ALA A 503 0.50 -21.45 -2.75
N ALA A 504 -0.72 -21.00 -3.00
CA ALA A 504 -1.36 -19.91 -2.27
C ALA A 504 -2.58 -20.42 -1.52
N ASN A 505 -2.70 -20.06 -0.25
CA ASN A 505 -3.92 -20.34 0.52
C ASN A 505 -4.97 -19.29 0.15
N ILE A 506 -5.87 -19.63 -0.77
CA ILE A 506 -6.86 -18.69 -1.30
C ILE A 506 -8.03 -18.46 -0.32
N THR A 507 -8.28 -19.38 0.61
CA THR A 507 -9.29 -19.22 1.66
C THR A 507 -8.91 -18.15 2.66
N GLN A 508 -7.60 -17.96 2.89
CA GLN A 508 -7.08 -16.96 3.82
C GLN A 508 -6.86 -15.58 3.17
N SER A 509 -7.29 -15.39 1.91
CA SER A 509 -7.26 -14.06 1.29
C SER A 509 -8.29 -13.14 1.95
N PRO A 510 -7.91 -11.89 2.32
CA PRO A 510 -8.88 -10.94 2.86
C PRO A 510 -9.84 -10.44 1.76
N THR A 511 -10.99 -9.92 2.17
CA THR A 511 -11.79 -9.00 1.36
C THR A 511 -11.26 -7.58 1.57
N LEU A 512 -10.75 -6.95 0.50
CA LEU A 512 -10.19 -5.60 0.58
C LEU A 512 -11.14 -4.57 -0.03
N THR A 513 -11.52 -3.57 0.75
CA THR A 513 -12.27 -2.41 0.27
C THR A 513 -11.49 -1.13 0.55
N VAL A 514 -11.11 -0.41 -0.50
CA VAL A 514 -10.44 0.91 -0.41
C VAL A 514 -11.31 1.92 -1.13
N ARG A 515 -11.79 2.94 -0.39
CA ARG A 515 -12.74 3.91 -0.96
C ARG A 515 -12.55 5.30 -0.39
N ASP A 516 -12.86 6.31 -1.21
CA ASP A 516 -12.78 7.73 -0.83
C ASP A 516 -11.39 8.14 -0.33
N CYS A 517 -10.33 7.50 -0.84
CA CYS A 517 -8.97 7.72 -0.40
C CYS A 517 -8.18 8.59 -1.40
N LEU A 518 -7.17 9.28 -0.87
CA LEU A 518 -6.17 9.97 -1.66
C LEU A 518 -4.81 9.31 -1.48
N MET A 519 -4.14 9.05 -2.60
CA MET A 519 -2.75 8.59 -2.64
C MET A 519 -1.95 9.50 -3.55
N GLY A 520 -0.82 10.00 -3.06
CA GLY A 520 -0.09 10.93 -3.90
C GLY A 520 1.27 11.39 -3.41
N ASN A 521 1.89 12.20 -4.27
CA ASN A 521 3.15 12.89 -4.01
C ASN A 521 4.26 11.95 -3.54
N LYS A 522 4.46 10.85 -4.27
CA LYS A 522 5.37 9.81 -3.82
C LYS A 522 6.13 9.11 -4.94
N ARG A 523 7.21 8.47 -4.54
CA ARG A 523 8.14 7.81 -5.43
C ARG A 523 7.64 6.47 -5.98
N ASN A 524 7.26 5.55 -5.10
CA ASN A 524 6.93 4.18 -5.50
C ASN A 524 5.44 4.03 -5.86
N ARG A 525 4.84 2.90 -5.59
CA ARG A 525 3.48 2.58 -6.04
C ARG A 525 2.42 3.17 -5.11
N GLY A 526 1.25 3.43 -5.65
CA GLY A 526 0.08 3.78 -4.83
C GLY A 526 -0.40 2.55 -4.07
N MET A 527 -0.87 1.54 -4.79
CA MET A 527 -1.34 0.29 -4.21
C MET A 527 -0.63 -0.91 -4.86
N LEU A 528 -0.19 -1.82 -4.03
CA LEU A 528 0.30 -3.13 -4.42
C LEU A 528 -0.71 -4.17 -3.97
N ILE A 529 -1.48 -4.69 -4.92
CA ILE A 529 -2.59 -5.62 -4.68
C ILE A 529 -2.12 -7.03 -5.01
N GLN A 530 -1.93 -7.84 -4.00
CA GLN A 530 -1.48 -9.23 -4.09
C GLN A 530 -2.41 -10.15 -3.28
N VAL A 531 -3.70 -9.90 -3.38
CA VAL A 531 -4.79 -10.62 -2.72
C VAL A 531 -6.02 -10.70 -3.64
N ARG A 532 -7.06 -11.41 -3.23
CA ARG A 532 -8.33 -11.58 -3.95
C ARG A 532 -9.46 -10.74 -3.34
N ASN A 533 -10.58 -10.64 -4.07
CA ASN A 533 -11.81 -9.97 -3.62
C ASN A 533 -11.56 -8.50 -3.25
N VAL A 534 -11.12 -7.71 -4.22
CA VAL A 534 -10.68 -6.32 -3.99
C VAL A 534 -11.62 -5.33 -4.68
N THR A 535 -12.03 -4.31 -3.95
CA THR A 535 -12.72 -3.13 -4.50
C THR A 535 -11.92 -1.87 -4.20
N VAL A 536 -11.50 -1.16 -5.25
CA VAL A 536 -10.91 0.18 -5.17
C VAL A 536 -11.89 1.14 -5.81
N GLU A 537 -12.49 2.03 -5.02
CA GLU A 537 -13.60 2.85 -5.47
C GLU A 537 -13.47 4.30 -5.01
N ASN A 538 -13.80 5.22 -5.92
CA ASN A 538 -13.89 6.64 -5.62
C ASN A 538 -12.58 7.25 -5.04
N CYS A 539 -11.42 6.68 -5.44
CA CYS A 539 -10.12 7.11 -4.97
C CYS A 539 -9.45 8.09 -5.95
N THR A 540 -8.57 8.94 -5.41
CA THR A 540 -7.73 9.83 -6.21
C THR A 540 -6.27 9.45 -6.09
N PHE A 541 -5.60 9.30 -7.23
CA PHE A 541 -4.18 9.02 -7.35
C PHE A 541 -3.50 10.18 -8.08
N ARG A 542 -2.43 10.75 -7.50
CA ARG A 542 -1.75 11.90 -8.11
C ARG A 542 -0.26 11.89 -7.86
N ASN A 543 0.53 12.23 -8.91
CA ASN A 543 1.99 12.36 -8.80
C ASN A 543 2.64 11.12 -8.15
N ILE A 544 2.30 9.94 -8.63
CA ILE A 544 2.86 8.66 -8.20
C ILE A 544 3.81 8.17 -9.28
N CYS A 545 5.11 8.05 -8.98
CA CYS A 545 6.13 7.82 -10.01
C CYS A 545 6.09 6.41 -10.61
N HIS A 546 5.83 5.36 -9.84
CA HIS A 546 5.93 3.96 -10.27
C HIS A 546 4.59 3.25 -10.51
N GLY A 547 3.53 4.00 -10.59
CA GLY A 547 2.21 3.51 -10.94
C GLY A 547 1.25 3.36 -9.76
N PRO A 548 0.08 3.97 -9.90
CA PRO A 548 -0.92 4.06 -8.83
C PRO A 548 -1.45 2.73 -8.35
N VAL A 549 -1.87 1.85 -9.26
CA VAL A 549 -2.52 0.56 -8.91
C VAL A 549 -1.80 -0.57 -9.62
N GLN A 550 -1.14 -1.41 -8.86
CA GLN A 550 -0.44 -2.59 -9.35
C GLN A 550 -1.16 -3.85 -8.85
N ILE A 551 -1.87 -4.51 -9.76
CA ILE A 551 -2.55 -5.80 -9.53
C ILE A 551 -1.61 -6.87 -10.06
N PHE A 552 -0.76 -7.42 -9.19
CA PHE A 552 0.30 -8.27 -9.69
C PHE A 552 0.71 -9.38 -8.72
N SER A 553 1.44 -10.36 -9.25
CA SER A 553 2.09 -11.39 -8.46
C SER A 553 3.43 -11.79 -9.05
N VAL A 554 4.46 -11.84 -8.21
CA VAL A 554 5.80 -12.30 -8.55
C VAL A 554 6.30 -13.24 -7.45
N PRO A 555 5.82 -14.49 -7.39
CA PRO A 555 6.09 -15.41 -6.29
C PRO A 555 7.57 -15.65 -6.02
N SER A 556 8.39 -15.58 -7.08
CA SER A 556 9.83 -15.85 -7.01
C SER A 556 10.67 -14.73 -6.36
N SER A 557 10.15 -13.52 -6.20
CA SER A 557 10.95 -12.38 -5.71
C SER A 557 11.01 -12.32 -4.20
N PHE A 558 9.87 -12.17 -3.54
CA PHE A 558 9.80 -12.01 -2.08
C PHE A 558 9.00 -13.12 -1.40
N GLY A 559 8.43 -14.04 -2.17
CA GLY A 559 7.44 -14.99 -1.68
C GLY A 559 6.13 -14.34 -1.26
N GLU A 560 5.98 -13.04 -1.56
CA GLU A 560 4.77 -12.27 -1.28
C GLU A 560 3.69 -12.57 -2.29
N GLY A 561 2.47 -12.61 -1.82
CA GLY A 561 1.28 -12.61 -2.65
C GLY A 561 0.35 -13.80 -2.42
N ILE A 562 -0.84 -13.59 -2.92
CA ILE A 562 -1.81 -14.57 -3.38
C ILE A 562 -2.11 -14.12 -4.80
N MET A 563 -2.18 -15.03 -5.78
CA MET A 563 -2.48 -14.63 -7.16
C MET A 563 -3.79 -13.81 -7.19
N PRO A 564 -3.75 -12.55 -7.64
CA PRO A 564 -4.91 -11.67 -7.59
C PRO A 564 -6.05 -12.19 -8.46
N ALA A 565 -7.26 -12.12 -7.94
CA ALA A 565 -8.48 -12.40 -8.66
C ALA A 565 -9.65 -11.59 -8.07
N HIS A 566 -10.73 -11.39 -8.87
CA HIS A 566 -11.92 -10.65 -8.45
C HIS A 566 -11.59 -9.23 -7.97
N VAL A 567 -10.91 -8.44 -8.83
CA VAL A 567 -10.49 -7.07 -8.52
C VAL A 567 -11.30 -6.06 -9.32
N SER A 568 -11.88 -5.08 -8.65
CA SER A 568 -12.60 -3.97 -9.27
C SER A 568 -11.93 -2.64 -8.95
N VAL A 569 -11.56 -1.86 -9.99
CA VAL A 569 -11.06 -0.48 -9.89
C VAL A 569 -12.07 0.42 -10.60
N ARG A 570 -12.83 1.21 -9.85
CA ARG A 570 -13.94 1.99 -10.41
C ARG A 570 -14.09 3.37 -9.79
N ASN A 571 -14.67 4.30 -10.58
CA ASN A 571 -14.94 5.67 -10.15
C ASN A 571 -13.70 6.43 -9.64
N CYS A 572 -12.50 6.02 -10.03
CA CYS A 572 -11.24 6.60 -9.57
C CYS A 572 -10.70 7.67 -10.52
N LYS A 573 -9.87 8.57 -9.99
CA LYS A 573 -9.18 9.62 -10.73
C LYS A 573 -7.68 9.39 -10.67
N PHE A 574 -7.02 9.51 -11.81
CA PHE A 574 -5.58 9.37 -11.96
C PHE A 574 -5.01 10.64 -12.60
N PHE A 575 -4.11 11.32 -11.91
CA PHE A 575 -3.51 12.56 -12.39
C PHE A 575 -2.00 12.49 -12.40
N ARG A 576 -1.37 12.73 -13.57
CA ARG A 576 0.08 12.90 -13.72
C ARG A 576 0.92 11.81 -13.07
N CYS A 577 0.51 10.55 -13.23
CA CYS A 577 1.26 9.43 -12.69
C CYS A 577 2.33 8.94 -13.67
N GLY A 578 3.50 8.53 -13.13
CA GLY A 578 4.74 8.40 -13.90
C GLY A 578 4.90 7.12 -14.70
N ALA A 579 4.26 6.03 -14.27
CA ALA A 579 4.28 4.74 -14.95
C ALA A 579 2.89 4.35 -15.45
N THR A 580 2.61 3.07 -15.59
CA THR A 580 1.25 2.59 -15.91
C THR A 580 0.32 2.80 -14.72
N ASP A 581 -0.83 3.47 -14.94
CA ASP A 581 -1.72 3.83 -13.84
C ASP A 581 -2.40 2.60 -13.23
N VAL A 582 -2.96 1.73 -14.05
CA VAL A 582 -3.48 0.43 -13.63
C VAL A 582 -2.74 -0.68 -14.39
N ASN A 583 -1.93 -1.45 -13.70
CA ASN A 583 -1.12 -2.50 -14.27
C ASN A 583 -1.54 -3.87 -13.74
N ILE A 584 -1.92 -4.78 -14.65
CA ILE A 584 -2.39 -6.12 -14.35
C ILE A 584 -1.38 -7.11 -14.91
N PHE A 585 -0.62 -7.80 -14.06
CA PHE A 585 0.38 -8.75 -14.52
C PHE A 585 0.81 -9.77 -13.46
N SER A 586 1.36 -10.88 -13.93
CA SER A 586 2.15 -11.78 -13.12
C SER A 586 3.43 -12.16 -13.84
N TRP A 587 4.43 -12.59 -13.10
CA TRP A 587 5.71 -12.96 -13.67
C TRP A 587 6.34 -14.16 -12.97
N SER A 588 6.74 -15.17 -13.76
CA SER A 588 7.59 -16.26 -13.30
C SER A 588 9.08 -15.88 -13.39
N ALA A 589 9.91 -16.50 -12.55
CA ALA A 589 11.37 -16.29 -12.57
C ALA A 589 12.04 -16.71 -13.90
N THR A 590 11.40 -17.59 -14.66
CA THR A 590 11.90 -18.08 -15.95
C THR A 590 11.58 -17.14 -17.11
N GLY A 591 10.77 -16.08 -16.85
CA GLY A 591 10.40 -15.07 -17.85
C GLY A 591 9.29 -15.48 -18.81
N GLY A 592 8.74 -16.69 -18.69
CA GLY A 592 7.53 -17.11 -19.39
C GLY A 592 6.34 -17.15 -18.44
N THR A 593 5.25 -16.44 -18.73
CA THR A 593 4.04 -16.51 -17.90
C THR A 593 2.88 -16.91 -18.78
N ALA A 594 2.03 -17.82 -18.29
CA ALA A 594 0.84 -18.24 -18.96
C ALA A 594 -0.19 -17.10 -19.07
N PRO A 595 -0.95 -16.98 -20.17
CA PRO A 595 -2.06 -16.05 -20.24
C PRO A 595 -3.15 -16.42 -19.23
N GLY A 596 -3.82 -15.42 -18.65
CA GLY A 596 -4.95 -15.64 -17.76
C GLY A 596 -4.60 -16.01 -16.33
N THR A 597 -3.37 -15.69 -15.87
CA THR A 597 -2.95 -15.98 -14.49
C THR A 597 -3.58 -15.01 -13.47
N VAL A 598 -3.74 -13.72 -13.81
CA VAL A 598 -4.49 -12.74 -13.01
C VAL A 598 -5.91 -12.69 -13.54
N GLN A 599 -6.92 -13.04 -12.74
CA GLN A 599 -8.28 -13.30 -13.22
C GLN A 599 -9.33 -12.31 -12.68
N ASP A 600 -10.41 -12.16 -13.48
CA ASP A 600 -11.63 -11.45 -13.09
C ASP A 600 -11.34 -10.02 -12.63
N VAL A 601 -10.71 -9.21 -13.50
CA VAL A 601 -10.40 -7.82 -13.20
C VAL A 601 -11.28 -6.87 -14.00
N SER A 602 -11.87 -5.88 -13.32
CA SER A 602 -12.61 -4.79 -13.96
C SER A 602 -12.00 -3.43 -13.68
N VAL A 603 -11.77 -2.65 -14.74
CA VAL A 603 -11.28 -1.26 -14.68
C VAL A 603 -12.33 -0.39 -15.38
N CYS A 604 -13.27 0.16 -14.59
CA CYS A 604 -14.48 0.75 -15.16
C CYS A 604 -14.80 2.12 -14.59
N ASN A 605 -15.29 3.02 -15.46
CA ASN A 605 -15.78 4.34 -15.08
C ASN A 605 -14.72 5.20 -14.34
N ASN A 606 -13.47 5.14 -14.78
CA ASN A 606 -12.36 5.92 -14.22
C ASN A 606 -11.99 7.09 -15.12
N PHE A 607 -11.38 8.12 -14.53
CA PHE A 607 -10.79 9.24 -15.25
C PHE A 607 -9.27 9.22 -15.16
N PHE A 608 -8.61 9.16 -16.32
CA PHE A 608 -7.15 9.21 -16.46
C PHE A 608 -6.74 10.51 -17.13
N CYS A 609 -5.92 11.31 -16.47
CA CYS A 609 -5.51 12.62 -16.95
C CYS A 609 -4.00 12.78 -16.88
N GLU A 610 -3.39 13.15 -18.01
CA GLU A 610 -1.95 13.37 -18.12
C GLU A 610 -1.07 12.19 -17.69
N SER A 611 -1.57 10.98 -17.86
CA SER A 611 -0.78 9.76 -17.62
C SER A 611 0.50 9.79 -18.43
N VAL A 612 1.64 9.56 -17.79
CA VAL A 612 2.96 9.63 -18.45
C VAL A 612 3.17 8.44 -19.38
N TYR A 613 2.59 7.30 -19.06
CA TYR A 613 2.71 6.05 -19.82
C TYR A 613 1.32 5.48 -20.17
N TYR A 614 1.12 4.15 -20.23
CA TYR A 614 -0.19 3.57 -20.48
C TYR A 614 -1.11 3.79 -19.28
N PRO A 615 -2.31 4.38 -19.43
CA PRO A 615 -3.30 4.38 -18.38
C PRO A 615 -3.64 2.97 -17.87
N VAL A 616 -3.84 2.01 -18.78
CA VAL A 616 -4.13 0.63 -18.41
C VAL A 616 -3.24 -0.34 -19.20
N GLN A 617 -2.58 -1.24 -18.49
CA GLN A 617 -1.86 -2.35 -19.11
C GLN A 617 -2.39 -3.67 -18.57
N VAL A 618 -2.74 -4.58 -19.47
CA VAL A 618 -3.15 -5.96 -19.17
C VAL A 618 -2.08 -6.88 -19.74
N SER A 619 -1.34 -7.52 -18.86
CA SER A 619 -0.34 -8.53 -19.20
C SER A 619 -0.58 -9.75 -18.35
N THR A 620 -0.87 -10.90 -18.98
CA THR A 620 -1.26 -12.14 -18.30
C THR A 620 -2.66 -12.13 -17.64
N GLY A 621 -3.52 -11.18 -18.03
CA GLY A 621 -4.91 -11.14 -17.56
C GLY A 621 -5.81 -12.22 -18.16
N GLY A 622 -6.78 -12.67 -17.38
CA GLY A 622 -7.89 -13.56 -17.78
C GLY A 622 -9.22 -12.99 -17.33
N ASN A 623 -10.21 -12.95 -18.23
CA ASN A 623 -11.52 -12.35 -17.97
C ASN A 623 -11.40 -10.89 -17.47
N VAL A 624 -10.74 -10.02 -18.26
CA VAL A 624 -10.52 -8.62 -17.91
C VAL A 624 -11.44 -7.69 -18.69
N THR A 625 -12.12 -6.79 -18.00
CA THR A 625 -12.95 -5.74 -18.60
C THR A 625 -12.36 -4.35 -18.34
N VAL A 626 -12.13 -3.58 -19.42
CA VAL A 626 -11.74 -2.16 -19.36
C VAL A 626 -12.82 -1.35 -20.06
N ALA A 627 -13.72 -0.72 -19.28
CA ALA A 627 -14.93 -0.14 -19.86
C ALA A 627 -15.31 1.22 -19.25
N ASP A 628 -15.98 2.03 -20.08
CA ASP A 628 -16.61 3.27 -19.65
C ASP A 628 -15.62 4.27 -19.01
N ASN A 629 -14.31 4.19 -19.35
CA ASN A 629 -13.29 5.08 -18.84
C ASN A 629 -13.13 6.31 -19.74
N LEU A 630 -12.66 7.41 -19.14
CA LEU A 630 -12.34 8.64 -19.83
C LEU A 630 -10.82 8.89 -19.75
N PHE A 631 -10.19 9.00 -20.91
CA PHE A 631 -8.75 9.25 -21.04
C PHE A 631 -8.50 10.65 -21.61
N ASP A 632 -7.78 11.50 -20.87
CA ASP A 632 -7.44 12.86 -21.28
C ASP A 632 -5.93 13.10 -21.29
N ARG A 633 -5.40 13.60 -22.40
CA ARG A 633 -3.98 13.99 -22.56
C ARG A 633 -2.97 12.93 -22.07
N ILE A 634 -3.19 11.69 -22.44
CA ILE A 634 -2.34 10.55 -22.06
C ILE A 634 -1.05 10.47 -22.89
N GLY A 635 -0.05 9.72 -22.41
CA GLY A 635 1.21 9.47 -23.12
C GLY A 635 2.07 10.73 -23.23
N THR A 636 2.20 11.48 -22.14
CA THR A 636 2.90 12.77 -22.12
C THR A 636 4.42 12.65 -22.17
N ARG A 637 4.99 11.45 -22.03
CA ARG A 637 6.43 11.22 -22.05
C ARG A 637 7.03 11.42 -23.45
N PRO A 638 8.04 12.27 -23.60
CA PRO A 638 8.63 12.60 -24.91
C PRO A 638 9.76 11.62 -25.30
N ASP A 639 9.51 10.31 -25.35
CA ASP A 639 10.50 9.33 -25.78
C ASP A 639 9.98 8.41 -26.90
N PRO A 640 10.84 7.69 -27.63
CA PRO A 640 10.44 6.79 -28.70
C PRO A 640 9.64 5.56 -28.22
N MET A 641 9.59 5.32 -26.91
CA MET A 641 8.75 4.28 -26.28
C MET A 641 7.38 4.82 -25.88
N ASN A 642 7.04 6.05 -26.27
CA ASN A 642 5.78 6.69 -25.97
C ASN A 642 4.60 5.80 -26.35
N PRO A 643 3.70 5.49 -25.42
CA PRO A 643 2.51 4.71 -25.70
C PRO A 643 1.67 5.38 -26.77
N ARG A 644 1.15 4.58 -27.70
CA ARG A 644 0.24 5.05 -28.74
C ARG A 644 -1.21 4.66 -28.49
N CYS A 645 -1.48 4.16 -27.30
CA CYS A 645 -2.81 3.75 -26.87
C CYS A 645 -3.00 3.93 -25.38
N ALA A 646 -4.27 4.03 -24.95
CA ALA A 646 -4.64 4.09 -23.55
C ALA A 646 -4.56 2.71 -22.88
N VAL A 647 -4.98 1.67 -23.61
CA VAL A 647 -5.03 0.30 -23.11
C VAL A 647 -4.06 -0.57 -23.90
N ARG A 648 -3.09 -1.19 -23.21
CA ARG A 648 -2.18 -2.17 -23.80
C ARG A 648 -2.55 -3.56 -23.32
N VAL A 649 -2.64 -4.52 -24.27
CA VAL A 649 -2.96 -5.92 -23.95
C VAL A 649 -1.86 -6.82 -24.52
N THR A 650 -1.29 -7.68 -23.67
CA THR A 650 -0.27 -8.67 -24.05
C THR A 650 -0.44 -9.96 -23.24
N CYS A 651 -0.17 -11.11 -23.84
CA CYS A 651 -0.16 -12.40 -23.14
C CYS A 651 -1.42 -12.63 -22.28
N SER A 652 -2.60 -12.34 -22.81
CA SER A 652 -3.85 -12.33 -22.05
C SER A 652 -4.97 -13.07 -22.77
N GLN A 653 -6.00 -13.46 -22.04
CA GLN A 653 -7.18 -14.12 -22.60
C GLN A 653 -8.48 -13.51 -22.06
N ASP A 654 -9.54 -13.55 -22.87
CA ASP A 654 -10.86 -13.04 -22.52
C ASP A 654 -10.81 -11.58 -22.04
N VAL A 655 -10.17 -10.69 -22.83
CA VAL A 655 -10.08 -9.26 -22.53
C VAL A 655 -11.05 -8.47 -23.37
N THR A 656 -11.93 -7.72 -22.73
CA THR A 656 -12.89 -6.82 -23.37
C THR A 656 -12.57 -5.38 -23.04
N VAL A 657 -12.28 -4.57 -24.08
CA VAL A 657 -12.11 -3.12 -23.97
C VAL A 657 -13.30 -2.47 -24.68
N ARG A 658 -14.17 -1.76 -23.94
CA ARG A 658 -15.43 -1.25 -24.53
C ARG A 658 -15.87 0.11 -23.99
N ASN A 659 -16.58 0.85 -24.84
CA ASN A 659 -17.27 2.09 -24.48
C ASN A 659 -16.34 3.14 -23.80
N ASN A 660 -15.06 3.17 -24.13
CA ASN A 660 -14.15 4.15 -23.55
C ASN A 660 -14.11 5.43 -24.39
N TRP A 661 -13.91 6.59 -23.77
CA TRP A 661 -13.71 7.87 -24.43
C TRP A 661 -12.27 8.33 -24.27
N MET A 662 -11.70 8.87 -25.32
CA MET A 662 -10.35 9.39 -25.29
C MET A 662 -10.24 10.74 -26.01
N LEU A 663 -9.67 11.73 -25.32
CA LEU A 663 -9.17 12.95 -25.94
C LEU A 663 -7.67 12.75 -26.24
N PRO A 664 -7.27 12.49 -27.51
CA PRO A 664 -5.91 12.08 -27.81
C PRO A 664 -4.94 13.26 -27.69
N PHE A 665 -3.76 13.01 -27.12
CA PHE A 665 -2.67 13.98 -27.08
C PHE A 665 -2.12 14.27 -28.50
N ALA A 666 -2.08 13.24 -29.35
CA ALA A 666 -1.61 13.33 -30.73
C ALA A 666 -2.47 12.47 -31.66
N LYS A 667 -2.52 12.84 -32.96
CA LYS A 667 -3.37 12.21 -34.00
C LYS A 667 -3.20 10.69 -34.20
N ARG A 668 -2.17 10.06 -33.62
CA ARG A 668 -1.87 8.62 -33.79
C ARG A 668 -2.26 7.75 -32.59
N PHE A 669 -2.88 8.33 -31.59
CA PHE A 669 -3.33 7.58 -30.42
C PHE A 669 -4.66 6.87 -30.70
N THR A 670 -4.80 5.70 -30.13
CA THR A 670 -6.03 4.87 -30.13
C THR A 670 -6.36 4.45 -28.69
N VAL A 671 -7.59 4.06 -28.44
CA VAL A 671 -7.95 3.50 -27.12
C VAL A 671 -7.17 2.22 -26.91
N MET A 672 -7.26 1.24 -27.81
CA MET A 672 -6.41 0.04 -27.80
C MET A 672 -5.70 -0.11 -29.16
N ASN A 673 -4.45 -0.53 -29.15
CA ASN A 673 -3.76 -0.88 -30.38
C ASN A 673 -4.07 -2.34 -30.76
N THR A 674 -5.19 -2.55 -31.43
CA THR A 674 -5.68 -3.88 -31.85
C THR A 674 -4.68 -4.61 -32.76
N ARG A 675 -3.95 -3.88 -33.61
CA ARG A 675 -2.92 -4.43 -34.48
C ARG A 675 -1.71 -4.94 -33.69
N GLU A 676 -1.34 -4.29 -32.61
CA GLU A 676 -0.24 -4.73 -31.73
C GLU A 676 -0.70 -5.91 -30.87
N ALA A 677 -1.89 -5.83 -30.30
CA ALA A 677 -2.50 -6.92 -29.52
C ALA A 677 -2.66 -8.20 -30.35
N SER A 678 -3.05 -8.10 -31.63
CA SER A 678 -3.19 -9.25 -32.53
C SER A 678 -1.85 -9.88 -32.96
N LYS A 679 -0.72 -9.18 -32.81
CA LYS A 679 0.61 -9.73 -33.09
C LYS A 679 1.16 -10.61 -31.96
N ASP A 680 0.69 -10.39 -30.72
CA ASP A 680 1.05 -11.27 -29.62
C ASP A 680 0.20 -12.55 -29.70
N LYS A 681 0.81 -13.63 -30.18
CA LYS A 681 0.13 -14.92 -30.38
C LYS A 681 -0.34 -15.58 -29.08
N ARG A 682 0.08 -15.06 -27.93
CA ARG A 682 -0.37 -15.50 -26.61
C ARG A 682 -1.71 -14.87 -26.23
N ASN A 683 -2.11 -13.77 -26.90
CA ASN A 683 -3.41 -13.17 -26.70
C ASN A 683 -4.51 -14.05 -27.30
N GLN A 684 -5.56 -14.30 -26.53
CA GLN A 684 -6.71 -15.09 -26.92
C GLN A 684 -8.00 -14.33 -26.60
N ARG A 685 -8.92 -14.25 -27.54
CA ARG A 685 -10.24 -13.59 -27.38
C ARG A 685 -10.13 -12.17 -26.78
N VAL A 686 -9.29 -11.32 -27.40
CA VAL A 686 -9.15 -9.91 -27.04
C VAL A 686 -10.00 -9.07 -27.99
N VAL A 687 -10.95 -8.30 -27.46
CA VAL A 687 -11.93 -7.53 -28.23
C VAL A 687 -11.90 -6.06 -27.82
N GLU A 688 -12.04 -5.16 -28.81
CA GLU A 688 -12.33 -3.74 -28.58
C GLU A 688 -13.61 -3.35 -29.33
N GLU A 689 -14.54 -2.68 -28.64
CA GLU A 689 -15.81 -2.25 -29.22
C GLU A 689 -16.34 -0.95 -28.61
N GLY A 690 -17.05 -0.16 -29.38
CA GLY A 690 -17.80 1.01 -28.92
C GLY A 690 -16.96 2.15 -28.34
N SER A 691 -15.63 2.09 -28.40
CA SER A 691 -14.78 3.18 -27.90
C SER A 691 -14.76 4.37 -28.87
N VAL A 692 -14.71 5.60 -28.32
CA VAL A 692 -14.83 6.86 -29.08
C VAL A 692 -13.59 7.73 -28.91
N LEU A 693 -13.02 8.18 -30.02
CA LEU A 693 -12.02 9.23 -30.03
C LEU A 693 -12.69 10.61 -30.13
N LEU A 694 -12.39 11.47 -29.18
CA LEU A 694 -12.89 12.83 -29.14
C LEU A 694 -12.02 13.76 -29.98
N GLU A 695 -12.65 14.68 -30.73
CA GLU A 695 -11.89 15.70 -31.46
C GLU A 695 -11.49 16.82 -30.49
N LYS A 696 -10.29 17.42 -30.72
CA LYS A 696 -9.90 18.63 -30.01
C LYS A 696 -10.85 19.75 -30.44
N LYS A 697 -11.54 20.36 -29.50
CA LYS A 697 -12.26 21.62 -29.71
C LYS A 697 -11.31 22.77 -29.96
#